data_ca7bc06e2476a6b09ab7704d50cdbbcd
#
_entry.id   ca7bc06e2476a6b09ab7704d50cdbbcd
#
_cell.length_a   1.000
_cell.length_b   1.000
_cell.length_c   1.000
_cell.angle_alpha   90.00
_cell.angle_beta   90.00
_cell.angle_gamma   90.00
#
_symmetry.space_group_name_H-M   'P 1'
#
loop_
_entity.id
_entity.type
_entity.pdbx_description
1 polymer ?
#
loop_
_entity_poly.entity_id
_entity_poly.type
_entity_poly.pdbx_seq_one_letter_code
_entity_poly.pdbx_strand_id
1 'polypeptide(L)'
;MISEYCGQTKVCPLFKIERCEMEFKKLFSEVSIGNLKLKNRVVMEPMMLGFGQINGCPTEQMMNYYEERAKGGTGLIVTEITRVNDVTGASSFGQLAVSHDYHIEPLAEMARRIHKHGTKFMVELHHPGRQNLGLMIGTVPLSVTCEKFVPGYRKLLFDIVPFGRKLMDKDIVPPVVSPSKCEKSNFADSVNRGLSNSAVKKLVKQFIDGAERVKKAGCDGVYLHAAHGYLIQQFLSPNTNHRTDEYGGSLENRMRFLLEIISGIRSRCGNDFPIVVRLSVDEMYEKIGQKNKGYNLDEGVKIAKRLEKAGIDAIDVSSAAYDTFNYWLEPATFECGWRKYLAEAVKREVSIPVIAANLIRTPEQAEKQLEEGSQDLIGLGRPLIADPYWCQKAENNKQNEIKHCVCCLYCFESMEAGAFEGTNGHCSVNPLVGREGTELIKNGNGRKVTVVGAGVAGLMCAEILAKRGFDVTVYEKADKVGGQVYLASQPPHKEKIYWCAKDLLINAEKAGAKVVFNTEVTAEMLEKDSAYAVIIATGGNAIFPKPFQKENSCTVTEILDGTVKLENKKVAVIGSGMTGLETSELLCENNNKVTIIEMADKIAPGAWFQQLDDALPKLEKAGTVFMPSSKLMEITENGVTVENTKTKVQSFVDADYVVLSLGVRPDNMLYEQLKDKVKNIYLVGDAVKTGRIANATESAYQIATKLN
;
A
#
# COMPACT_ATOMS: atom_id res chain seq x y z
N MET A 1 -26.40 39.09 -21.62
CA MET A 1 -27.44 38.03 -21.69
C MET A 1 -26.85 36.70 -21.27
N ILE A 2 -26.36 36.60 -20.03
CA ILE A 2 -25.93 35.36 -19.37
C ILE A 2 -26.47 35.30 -17.90
N SER A 3 -27.43 36.16 -17.56
CA SER A 3 -27.99 36.25 -16.19
C SER A 3 -29.34 35.53 -16.00
N GLU A 4 -29.83 34.75 -16.95
CA GLU A 4 -31.17 34.12 -16.86
C GLU A 4 -31.20 32.59 -16.84
N TYR A 5 -30.03 31.90 -16.67
CA TYR A 5 -30.01 30.45 -16.50
C TYR A 5 -29.48 30.00 -15.15
N CYS A 6 -29.62 30.80 -14.12
CA CYS A 6 -29.26 30.46 -12.75
C CYS A 6 -30.50 30.13 -11.90
N GLY A 7 -31.23 29.11 -12.31
CA GLY A 7 -32.42 28.65 -11.58
C GLY A 7 -32.62 27.15 -11.72
N GLN A 8 -31.90 26.38 -10.98
CA GLN A 8 -32.17 25.08 -10.38
C GLN A 8 -30.87 24.24 -10.27
N THR A 9 -30.14 24.44 -9.18
CA THR A 9 -29.14 23.48 -8.73
C THR A 9 -29.85 22.16 -8.39
N LYS A 10 -29.92 21.25 -9.37
CA LYS A 10 -30.21 19.84 -9.08
C LYS A 10 -28.98 19.25 -8.41
N VAL A 11 -28.94 19.31 -7.09
CA VAL A 11 -28.11 18.44 -6.26
C VAL A 11 -28.45 17.02 -6.64
N CYS A 12 -27.45 16.23 -7.01
CA CYS A 12 -27.60 14.81 -7.36
C CYS A 12 -28.40 14.08 -6.26
N PRO A 13 -29.54 13.43 -6.56
CA PRO A 13 -30.42 12.85 -5.53
C PRO A 13 -29.83 11.66 -4.78
N LEU A 14 -28.64 11.19 -5.13
CA LEU A 14 -28.03 9.97 -4.60
C LEU A 14 -27.25 10.15 -3.29
N PHE A 15 -27.11 11.37 -2.75
CA PHE A 15 -26.37 11.61 -1.53
C PHE A 15 -27.08 12.58 -0.56
N LYS A 16 -28.33 12.30 -0.17
CA LYS A 16 -28.79 12.67 1.16
C LYS A 16 -28.24 11.64 2.12
N ILE A 17 -27.00 11.85 2.55
CA ILE A 17 -26.49 11.19 3.76
C ILE A 17 -27.29 11.83 4.90
N GLU A 18 -28.28 11.11 5.42
CA GLU A 18 -28.83 11.43 6.74
C GLU A 18 -27.65 11.48 7.70
N ARG A 19 -27.45 12.62 8.37
CA ARG A 19 -26.48 12.78 9.45
C ARG A 19 -26.96 11.90 10.61
N CYS A 20 -26.62 10.64 10.60
CA CYS A 20 -26.55 9.86 11.83
C CYS A 20 -25.29 10.38 12.54
N GLU A 21 -25.43 11.10 13.62
CA GLU A 21 -24.33 11.44 14.53
C GLU A 21 -23.88 10.13 15.17
N MET A 22 -22.95 9.44 14.53
CA MET A 22 -22.41 8.20 15.06
C MET A 22 -21.23 8.55 15.96
N GLU A 23 -21.45 8.42 17.28
CA GLU A 23 -20.40 8.59 18.26
C GLU A 23 -19.56 7.29 18.33
N PHE A 24 -18.29 7.35 17.96
CA PHE A 24 -17.34 6.23 18.05
C PHE A 24 -16.81 6.09 19.49
N LYS A 25 -17.70 5.76 20.43
CA LYS A 25 -17.42 5.79 21.88
C LYS A 25 -16.36 4.79 22.33
N LYS A 26 -16.37 3.58 21.79
CA LYS A 26 -15.36 2.58 22.13
C LYS A 26 -14.01 2.91 21.51
N LEU A 27 -13.99 3.31 20.24
CA LEU A 27 -12.77 3.65 19.52
C LEU A 27 -11.95 4.74 20.23
N PHE A 28 -12.64 5.76 20.76
CA PHE A 28 -12.01 6.89 21.47
C PHE A 28 -12.04 6.75 23.00
N SER A 29 -12.36 5.58 23.53
CA SER A 29 -12.19 5.29 24.96
C SER A 29 -10.75 4.93 25.31
N GLU A 30 -10.32 5.25 26.53
CA GLU A 30 -9.03 4.86 27.08
C GLU A 30 -8.89 3.33 27.15
N VAL A 31 -7.65 2.86 27.01
CA VAL A 31 -7.27 1.45 27.15
C VAL A 31 -5.84 1.36 27.67
N SER A 32 -5.46 0.24 28.28
CA SER A 32 -4.09 0.03 28.76
C SER A 32 -3.44 -1.19 28.12
N ILE A 33 -2.14 -1.09 27.86
CA ILE A 33 -1.23 -2.21 27.51
C ILE A 33 -0.25 -2.34 28.68
N GLY A 34 -0.42 -3.36 29.53
CA GLY A 34 0.25 -3.40 30.83
C GLY A 34 -0.04 -2.12 31.61
N ASN A 35 0.99 -1.40 32.02
CA ASN A 35 0.87 -0.13 32.75
C ASN A 35 0.75 1.10 31.83
N LEU A 36 0.85 0.92 30.53
CA LEU A 36 0.80 2.02 29.56
C LEU A 36 -0.63 2.39 29.21
N LYS A 37 -1.08 3.58 29.64
CA LYS A 37 -2.39 4.13 29.29
C LYS A 37 -2.36 4.81 27.93
N LEU A 38 -3.30 4.47 27.06
CA LEU A 38 -3.54 5.07 25.75
C LEU A 38 -4.81 5.93 25.78
N LYS A 39 -4.76 7.10 25.14
CA LYS A 39 -5.90 8.04 25.04
C LYS A 39 -7.06 7.53 24.20
N ASN A 40 -6.83 6.58 23.30
CA ASN A 40 -7.83 5.89 22.49
C ASN A 40 -7.28 4.52 22.03
N ARG A 41 -8.12 3.75 21.33
CA ARG A 41 -7.82 2.37 20.91
C ARG A 41 -7.16 2.24 19.55
N VAL A 42 -6.66 3.33 18.96
CA VAL A 42 -6.03 3.30 17.62
C VAL A 42 -4.51 3.15 17.74
N VAL A 43 -3.99 2.11 17.08
CA VAL A 43 -2.57 1.81 16.96
C VAL A 43 -2.13 2.01 15.51
N MET A 44 -1.13 2.85 15.28
CA MET A 44 -0.43 2.91 13.99
C MET A 44 0.49 1.71 13.88
N GLU A 45 0.16 0.82 12.95
CA GLU A 45 0.95 -0.37 12.66
C GLU A 45 2.29 -0.05 11.98
N PRO A 46 3.33 -0.86 12.22
CA PRO A 46 4.62 -0.74 11.57
C PRO A 46 4.52 -0.78 10.06
N MET A 47 4.90 0.32 9.40
CA MET A 47 4.94 0.42 7.95
C MET A 47 6.26 1.06 7.51
N MET A 48 7.11 0.29 6.85
CA MET A 48 8.38 0.80 6.32
C MET A 48 8.14 1.58 5.03
N LEU A 49 8.67 2.80 4.96
CA LEU A 49 8.68 3.65 3.76
C LEU A 49 10.11 4.09 3.37
N GLY A 50 11.11 3.70 4.13
CA GLY A 50 12.52 3.93 3.80
C GLY A 50 13.02 5.34 4.08
N PHE A 51 12.45 6.05 5.04
CA PHE A 51 12.83 7.44 5.37
C PHE A 51 14.05 7.56 6.29
N GLY A 52 14.61 6.46 6.79
CA GLY A 52 15.78 6.47 7.67
C GLY A 52 17.09 6.78 6.94
N GLN A 53 18.11 7.04 7.73
CA GLN A 53 19.49 7.12 7.23
C GLN A 53 20.08 5.71 7.06
N ILE A 54 21.12 5.58 6.24
CA ILE A 54 21.78 4.27 6.06
C ILE A 54 22.35 3.70 7.36
N ASN A 55 22.80 4.56 8.28
CA ASN A 55 23.27 4.16 9.62
C ASN A 55 22.14 3.76 10.57
N GLY A 56 20.86 3.93 10.15
CA GLY A 56 19.68 3.58 10.93
C GLY A 56 19.15 4.69 11.84
N CYS A 57 19.72 5.88 11.82
CA CYS A 57 19.15 7.04 12.51
C CYS A 57 17.92 7.56 11.76
N PRO A 58 16.90 8.08 12.46
CA PRO A 58 15.79 8.77 11.83
C PRO A 58 16.27 10.04 11.11
N THR A 59 15.63 10.38 9.99
CA THR A 59 15.78 11.67 9.32
C THR A 59 14.73 12.65 9.82
N GLU A 60 14.90 13.95 9.51
CA GLU A 60 13.86 14.95 9.75
C GLU A 60 12.53 14.59 9.04
N GLN A 61 12.63 14.07 7.81
CA GLN A 61 11.48 13.56 7.05
C GLN A 61 10.74 12.46 7.81
N MET A 62 11.44 11.49 8.38
CA MET A 62 10.85 10.43 9.19
C MET A 62 10.20 10.97 10.47
N MET A 63 10.88 11.91 11.16
CA MET A 63 10.34 12.53 12.36
C MET A 63 9.04 13.28 12.06
N ASN A 64 9.00 14.07 10.98
CA ASN A 64 7.81 14.78 10.54
C ASN A 64 6.68 13.81 10.16
N TYR A 65 7.01 12.70 9.48
CA TYR A 65 6.05 11.66 9.12
C TYR A 65 5.32 11.09 10.35
N TYR A 66 6.04 10.70 11.40
CA TYR A 66 5.42 10.16 12.63
C TYR A 66 4.73 11.25 13.45
N GLU A 67 5.33 12.43 13.58
CA GLU A 67 4.74 13.56 14.30
C GLU A 67 3.39 13.97 13.71
N GLU A 68 3.23 13.95 12.38
CA GLU A 68 1.98 14.30 11.73
C GLU A 68 0.82 13.34 12.11
N ARG A 69 1.11 12.04 12.25
CA ARG A 69 0.13 11.03 12.71
C ARG A 69 -0.19 11.19 14.20
N ALA A 70 0.78 11.63 14.98
CA ALA A 70 0.55 11.97 16.40
C ALA A 70 -0.35 13.20 16.53
N LYS A 71 -0.12 14.28 15.75
CA LYS A 71 -1.03 15.45 15.61
C LYS A 71 -2.43 15.02 15.19
N GLY A 72 -2.53 14.05 14.30
CA GLY A 72 -3.78 13.48 13.84
C GLY A 72 -4.55 12.65 14.87
N GLY A 73 -4.06 12.55 16.12
CA GLY A 73 -4.81 11.97 17.23
C GLY A 73 -4.62 10.47 17.49
N THR A 74 -3.67 9.81 16.83
CA THR A 74 -3.37 8.38 17.05
C THR A 74 -3.01 8.10 18.52
N GLY A 75 -3.53 7.02 19.11
CA GLY A 75 -3.27 6.65 20.51
C GLY A 75 -1.88 6.09 20.74
N LEU A 76 -1.46 5.17 19.89
CA LEU A 76 -0.13 4.55 19.91
C LEU A 76 0.46 4.55 18.51
N ILE A 77 1.71 4.94 18.37
CA ILE A 77 2.50 4.79 17.15
C ILE A 77 3.58 3.74 17.38
N VAL A 78 3.67 2.77 16.47
CA VAL A 78 4.76 1.80 16.41
C VAL A 78 5.65 2.15 15.23
N THR A 79 6.98 2.18 15.44
CA THR A 79 7.92 2.46 14.34
C THR A 79 7.82 1.39 13.26
N GLU A 80 8.32 1.72 12.07
CA GLU A 80 8.69 0.70 11.08
C GLU A 80 9.65 -0.34 11.66
N ILE A 81 9.84 -1.46 10.93
CA ILE A 81 10.81 -2.50 11.29
C ILE A 81 12.18 -1.89 11.64
N THR A 82 12.60 -2.05 12.89
CA THR A 82 13.84 -1.47 13.43
C THR A 82 14.87 -2.56 13.69
N ARG A 83 15.97 -2.58 12.93
CA ARG A 83 16.96 -3.65 13.00
C ARG A 83 17.77 -3.60 14.28
N VAL A 84 18.03 -4.79 14.83
CA VAL A 84 18.89 -5.01 16.02
C VAL A 84 20.33 -5.40 15.65
N ASN A 85 20.60 -5.64 14.36
CA ASN A 85 21.88 -6.12 13.86
C ASN A 85 22.17 -5.49 12.48
N ASP A 86 23.32 -4.86 12.31
CA ASP A 86 23.69 -4.18 11.06
C ASP A 86 24.31 -5.10 10.00
N VAL A 87 24.81 -6.28 10.40
CA VAL A 87 25.50 -7.18 9.48
C VAL A 87 24.51 -8.04 8.70
N THR A 88 23.59 -8.71 9.40
CA THR A 88 22.63 -9.66 8.82
C THR A 88 21.18 -9.20 8.97
N GLY A 89 20.93 -8.13 9.71
CA GLY A 89 19.60 -7.65 10.10
C GLY A 89 19.08 -6.49 9.26
N ALA A 90 19.84 -5.95 8.31
CA ALA A 90 19.37 -4.88 7.45
C ALA A 90 18.52 -5.43 6.30
N SER A 91 17.30 -4.88 6.13
CA SER A 91 16.38 -5.21 5.03
C SER A 91 16.42 -4.18 3.90
N SER A 92 16.78 -2.92 4.21
CA SER A 92 16.85 -1.81 3.28
C SER A 92 17.80 -0.73 3.78
N PHE A 93 18.25 0.15 2.89
CA PHE A 93 19.16 1.24 3.23
C PHE A 93 18.52 2.33 4.10
N GLY A 94 17.22 2.58 4.00
CA GLY A 94 16.49 3.58 4.78
C GLY A 94 15.83 3.05 6.05
N GLN A 95 16.20 1.86 6.53
CA GLN A 95 15.61 1.20 7.69
C GLN A 95 16.17 1.74 9.00
N LEU A 96 15.29 1.97 10.00
CA LEU A 96 15.70 2.31 11.37
C LEU A 96 16.56 1.20 12.01
N ALA A 97 17.36 1.61 13.02
CA ALA A 97 18.17 0.70 13.80
C ALA A 97 18.24 1.08 15.29
N VAL A 98 18.47 0.07 16.13
CA VAL A 98 18.82 0.19 17.54
C VAL A 98 20.01 -0.71 17.91
N SER A 99 20.87 -0.97 16.93
CA SER A 99 22.05 -1.85 17.04
C SER A 99 23.21 -1.23 17.81
N HIS A 100 23.26 0.10 17.96
CA HIS A 100 24.33 0.84 18.62
C HIS A 100 23.79 1.97 19.51
N ASP A 101 24.59 2.42 20.48
CA ASP A 101 24.17 3.44 21.45
C ASP A 101 24.00 4.84 20.82
N TYR A 102 24.64 5.11 19.68
CA TYR A 102 24.45 6.38 18.97
C TYR A 102 23.03 6.53 18.36
N HIS A 103 22.20 5.48 18.34
CA HIS A 103 20.80 5.57 17.94
C HIS A 103 19.90 6.12 19.04
N ILE A 104 20.37 6.12 20.33
CA ILE A 104 19.54 6.48 21.48
C ILE A 104 19.02 7.92 21.35
N GLU A 105 19.92 8.89 21.16
CA GLU A 105 19.52 10.31 21.15
C GLU A 105 18.63 10.69 19.95
N PRO A 106 18.92 10.28 18.69
CA PRO A 106 18.00 10.54 17.58
C PRO A 106 16.60 9.90 17.77
N LEU A 107 16.54 8.70 18.37
CA LEU A 107 15.30 8.05 18.69
C LEU A 107 14.55 8.76 19.83
N ALA A 108 15.28 9.29 20.83
CA ALA A 108 14.70 10.07 21.91
C ALA A 108 14.07 11.38 21.41
N GLU A 109 14.69 12.06 20.42
CA GLU A 109 14.10 13.23 19.79
C GLU A 109 12.77 12.90 19.10
N MET A 110 12.73 11.78 18.35
CA MET A 110 11.48 11.32 17.71
C MET A 110 10.40 11.01 18.76
N ALA A 111 10.76 10.35 19.86
CA ALA A 111 9.84 10.07 20.98
C ALA A 111 9.30 11.38 21.60
N ARG A 112 10.16 12.37 21.87
CA ARG A 112 9.75 13.67 22.40
C ARG A 112 8.75 14.39 21.50
N ARG A 113 8.96 14.37 20.17
CA ARG A 113 8.03 14.99 19.20
C ARG A 113 6.66 14.31 19.23
N ILE A 114 6.61 13.00 19.26
CA ILE A 114 5.37 12.24 19.29
C ILE A 114 4.63 12.46 20.62
N HIS A 115 5.34 12.41 21.74
CA HIS A 115 4.77 12.59 23.08
C HIS A 115 4.13 13.97 23.30
N LYS A 116 4.60 15.04 22.62
CA LYS A 116 3.98 16.39 22.68
C LYS A 116 2.49 16.37 22.32
N HIS A 117 2.03 15.38 21.56
CA HIS A 117 0.65 15.25 21.10
C HIS A 117 -0.16 14.22 21.94
N GLY A 118 0.38 13.79 23.09
CA GLY A 118 -0.24 12.79 23.97
C GLY A 118 -0.32 11.39 23.34
N THR A 119 0.39 11.15 22.29
CA THR A 119 0.49 9.84 21.61
C THR A 119 1.63 9.03 22.23
N LYS A 120 1.39 7.73 22.45
CA LYS A 120 2.40 6.80 22.94
C LYS A 120 3.24 6.25 21.79
N PHE A 121 4.48 5.84 22.09
CA PHE A 121 5.47 5.50 21.08
C PHE A 121 6.24 4.22 21.43
N MET A 122 6.13 3.21 20.57
CA MET A 122 6.84 1.94 20.69
C MET A 122 7.71 1.66 19.46
N VAL A 123 8.70 0.78 19.61
CA VAL A 123 9.66 0.42 18.57
C VAL A 123 9.53 -1.04 18.20
N GLU A 124 9.34 -1.37 16.91
CA GLU A 124 9.30 -2.75 16.44
C GLU A 124 10.71 -3.29 16.19
N LEU A 125 11.18 -4.18 17.08
CA LEU A 125 12.47 -4.85 16.95
C LEU A 125 12.41 -5.97 15.91
N HIS A 126 13.37 -5.96 14.99
CA HIS A 126 13.31 -6.75 13.78
C HIS A 126 14.64 -7.38 13.35
N HIS A 127 14.53 -8.54 12.68
CA HIS A 127 15.58 -9.17 11.90
C HIS A 127 14.96 -9.97 10.73
N PRO A 128 15.35 -9.72 9.47
CA PRO A 128 14.69 -10.30 8.28
C PRO A 128 14.89 -11.82 8.14
N GLY A 129 15.96 -12.37 8.70
CA GLY A 129 16.27 -13.78 8.48
C GLY A 129 16.48 -14.08 6.99
N ARG A 130 15.81 -15.12 6.46
CA ARG A 130 15.88 -15.52 5.05
C ARG A 130 15.26 -14.51 4.06
N GLN A 131 14.55 -13.51 4.56
CA GLN A 131 13.95 -12.44 3.73
C GLN A 131 14.94 -11.30 3.44
N ASN A 132 16.19 -11.41 3.87
CA ASN A 132 17.24 -10.48 3.49
C ASN A 132 17.63 -10.69 2.02
N LEU A 133 17.84 -9.59 1.29
CA LEU A 133 18.22 -9.64 -0.14
C LEU A 133 19.67 -10.08 -0.39
N GLY A 134 20.41 -10.58 0.58
CA GLY A 134 21.81 -10.97 0.44
C GLY A 134 22.76 -9.80 0.18
N LEU A 135 22.44 -8.90 -0.74
CA LEU A 135 23.15 -7.65 -0.99
C LEU A 135 23.34 -6.78 0.26
N MET A 136 22.42 -6.90 1.21
CA MET A 136 22.44 -6.12 2.45
C MET A 136 23.43 -6.68 3.49
N ILE A 137 23.92 -7.91 3.29
CA ILE A 137 24.84 -8.56 4.25
C ILE A 137 26.17 -7.78 4.31
N GLY A 138 26.45 -7.19 5.49
CA GLY A 138 27.66 -6.41 5.72
C GLY A 138 27.71 -5.05 5.01
N THR A 139 26.72 -4.73 4.15
CA THR A 139 26.74 -3.50 3.33
C THR A 139 26.56 -2.25 4.19
N VAL A 140 25.74 -2.30 5.23
CA VAL A 140 25.51 -1.14 6.12
C VAL A 140 26.79 -0.71 6.85
N PRO A 141 27.51 -1.61 7.57
CA PRO A 141 28.78 -1.23 8.22
C PRO A 141 29.83 -0.67 7.22
N LEU A 142 29.93 -1.27 6.05
CA LEU A 142 30.83 -0.83 4.98
C LEU A 142 30.44 0.58 4.51
N SER A 143 29.17 0.81 4.23
CA SER A 143 28.66 2.11 3.76
C SER A 143 28.86 3.23 4.77
N VAL A 144 28.60 2.97 6.05
CA VAL A 144 28.81 3.94 7.14
C VAL A 144 30.30 4.30 7.28
N THR A 145 31.17 3.29 7.11
CA THR A 145 32.62 3.52 7.17
C THR A 145 33.11 4.31 5.96
N CYS A 146 32.73 3.91 4.76
CA CYS A 146 33.21 4.54 3.51
C CYS A 146 32.70 5.97 3.37
N GLU A 147 31.48 6.29 3.76
CA GLU A 147 30.92 7.65 3.69
C GLU A 147 31.73 8.65 4.53
N LYS A 148 32.38 8.20 5.61
CA LYS A 148 33.26 9.06 6.42
C LYS A 148 34.54 9.49 5.67
N PHE A 149 35.05 8.66 4.77
CA PHE A 149 36.28 8.89 4.05
C PHE A 149 36.07 9.38 2.62
N VAL A 150 34.91 9.01 2.02
CA VAL A 150 34.56 9.35 0.64
C VAL A 150 33.13 9.88 0.62
N PRO A 151 32.93 11.20 0.82
CA PRO A 151 31.61 11.82 0.73
C PRO A 151 30.96 11.53 -0.62
N GLY A 152 29.69 11.09 -0.59
CA GLY A 152 28.94 10.67 -1.79
C GLY A 152 29.08 9.19 -2.13
N TYR A 153 29.79 8.39 -1.34
CA TYR A 153 29.88 6.93 -1.51
C TYR A 153 28.51 6.24 -1.53
N ARG A 154 27.53 6.78 -0.80
CA ARG A 154 26.13 6.32 -0.83
C ARG A 154 25.55 6.33 -2.24
N LYS A 155 25.74 7.45 -2.98
CA LYS A 155 25.25 7.57 -4.36
C LYS A 155 25.92 6.53 -5.26
N LEU A 156 27.23 6.33 -5.08
CA LEU A 156 27.97 5.31 -5.81
C LEU A 156 27.45 3.89 -5.54
N LEU A 157 27.05 3.60 -4.28
CA LEU A 157 26.43 2.30 -3.95
C LEU A 157 25.10 2.10 -4.68
N PHE A 158 24.25 3.09 -4.76
CA PHE A 158 23.00 3.00 -5.51
C PHE A 158 23.24 2.80 -7.00
N ASP A 159 24.27 3.39 -7.57
CA ASP A 159 24.65 3.18 -8.96
C ASP A 159 25.12 1.73 -9.23
N ILE A 160 25.61 1.02 -8.20
CA ILE A 160 26.05 -0.38 -8.27
C ILE A 160 24.90 -1.38 -8.05
N VAL A 161 23.81 -0.97 -7.37
CA VAL A 161 22.68 -1.86 -7.00
C VAL A 161 22.06 -2.59 -8.21
N PRO A 162 21.84 -1.98 -9.39
CA PRO A 162 21.35 -2.71 -10.57
C PRO A 162 22.28 -3.86 -11.00
N PHE A 163 23.59 -3.71 -10.83
CA PHE A 163 24.57 -4.77 -11.05
C PHE A 163 24.46 -5.85 -9.95
N GLY A 164 24.29 -5.45 -8.69
CA GLY A 164 24.06 -6.34 -7.57
C GLY A 164 22.83 -7.22 -7.73
N ARG A 165 21.71 -6.70 -8.27
CA ARG A 165 20.52 -7.50 -8.59
C ARG A 165 20.83 -8.63 -9.60
N LYS A 166 21.64 -8.35 -10.60
CA LYS A 166 22.12 -9.40 -11.55
C LYS A 166 23.04 -10.44 -10.91
N LEU A 167 23.72 -10.08 -9.80
CA LEU A 167 24.51 -11.03 -9.02
C LEU A 167 23.64 -11.92 -8.15
N MET A 168 22.50 -11.42 -7.64
CA MET A 168 21.52 -12.23 -6.89
C MET A 168 20.98 -13.35 -7.77
N ASP A 169 20.60 -13.06 -9.00
CA ASP A 169 20.11 -14.06 -9.97
C ASP A 169 21.11 -15.20 -10.24
N LYS A 170 22.36 -14.99 -9.88
CA LYS A 170 23.46 -15.97 -10.06
C LYS A 170 23.95 -16.59 -8.76
N ASP A 171 23.24 -16.37 -7.64
CA ASP A 171 23.65 -16.84 -6.29
C ASP A 171 25.10 -16.42 -5.88
N ILE A 172 25.59 -15.30 -6.40
CA ILE A 172 26.95 -14.79 -6.12
C ILE A 172 27.01 -13.94 -4.84
N VAL A 173 25.85 -13.52 -4.29
CA VAL A 173 25.77 -12.74 -3.05
C VAL A 173 25.98 -13.62 -1.81
N PRO A 174 26.44 -13.03 -0.68
CA PRO A 174 26.60 -13.79 0.56
C PRO A 174 25.29 -14.46 1.01
N PRO A 175 25.32 -15.71 1.48
CA PRO A 175 24.11 -16.39 1.96
C PRO A 175 23.54 -15.69 3.18
N VAL A 176 22.22 -15.52 3.19
CA VAL A 176 21.46 -14.95 4.29
C VAL A 176 21.31 -15.96 5.44
N VAL A 177 20.87 -15.50 6.62
CA VAL A 177 20.72 -16.38 7.78
C VAL A 177 19.27 -16.82 7.99
N SER A 178 19.09 -18.03 8.50
CA SER A 178 17.79 -18.62 8.86
C SER A 178 17.98 -19.55 10.08
N PRO A 179 16.92 -20.02 10.75
CA PRO A 179 17.06 -20.99 11.84
C PRO A 179 17.84 -22.24 11.42
N SER A 180 17.51 -22.80 10.27
CA SER A 180 18.17 -23.93 9.61
C SER A 180 18.25 -23.66 8.11
N LYS A 181 19.07 -24.41 7.36
CA LYS A 181 19.00 -24.38 5.90
C LYS A 181 17.59 -24.82 5.46
N CYS A 182 16.93 -24.03 4.68
CA CYS A 182 15.57 -24.28 4.19
C CYS A 182 15.43 -23.78 2.73
N GLU A 183 14.25 -23.92 2.14
CA GLU A 183 13.95 -23.38 0.81
C GLU A 183 14.23 -21.88 0.75
N LYS A 184 14.61 -21.39 -0.42
CA LYS A 184 14.74 -19.95 -0.69
C LYS A 184 13.38 -19.28 -0.51
N SER A 185 13.38 -18.01 -0.15
CA SER A 185 12.17 -17.21 -0.17
C SER A 185 11.78 -16.86 -1.60
N ASN A 186 10.50 -16.96 -1.94
CA ASN A 186 9.99 -16.55 -3.26
C ASN A 186 10.26 -15.07 -3.55
N PHE A 187 10.36 -14.24 -2.52
CA PHE A 187 10.60 -12.81 -2.65
C PHE A 187 12.09 -12.47 -2.74
N ALA A 188 12.90 -12.94 -1.76
CA ALA A 188 14.31 -12.59 -1.68
C ALA A 188 15.19 -13.44 -2.58
N ASP A 189 14.76 -14.67 -2.91
CA ASP A 189 15.46 -15.67 -3.73
C ASP A 189 16.95 -15.87 -3.35
N SER A 190 17.30 -15.58 -2.10
CA SER A 190 18.69 -15.67 -1.61
C SER A 190 18.98 -17.03 -1.00
N VAL A 191 20.18 -17.58 -1.27
CA VAL A 191 20.67 -18.76 -0.58
C VAL A 191 20.76 -18.48 0.91
N ASN A 192 20.26 -19.41 1.75
CA ASN A 192 20.29 -19.25 3.19
C ASN A 192 21.13 -20.31 3.87
N ARG A 193 21.65 -19.97 5.05
CA ARG A 193 22.41 -20.87 5.94
C ARG A 193 21.81 -20.89 7.34
N GLY A 194 21.82 -22.06 7.97
CA GLY A 194 21.39 -22.23 9.35
C GLY A 194 22.31 -21.50 10.32
N LEU A 195 21.71 -20.90 11.36
CA LEU A 195 22.41 -20.28 12.47
C LEU A 195 22.99 -21.36 13.41
N SER A 196 24.24 -21.19 13.89
CA SER A 196 24.76 -21.98 15.00
C SER A 196 24.11 -21.56 16.34
N ASN A 197 24.16 -22.41 17.36
CA ASN A 197 23.62 -22.05 18.67
C ASN A 197 24.28 -20.80 19.27
N SER A 198 25.58 -20.62 19.07
CA SER A 198 26.27 -19.40 19.49
C SER A 198 25.78 -18.14 18.75
N ALA A 199 25.47 -18.26 17.46
CA ALA A 199 24.91 -17.18 16.70
C ALA A 199 23.47 -16.86 17.14
N VAL A 200 22.65 -17.87 17.45
CA VAL A 200 21.30 -17.70 18.04
C VAL A 200 21.38 -16.93 19.36
N LYS A 201 22.22 -17.35 20.28
CA LYS A 201 22.42 -16.68 21.59
C LYS A 201 22.92 -15.24 21.43
N LYS A 202 23.78 -14.97 20.44
CA LYS A 202 24.21 -13.60 20.09
C LYS A 202 23.05 -12.75 19.61
N LEU A 203 22.17 -13.27 18.76
CA LEU A 203 20.99 -12.54 18.28
C LEU A 203 20.01 -12.29 19.43
N VAL A 204 19.74 -13.27 20.31
CA VAL A 204 18.94 -13.04 21.54
C VAL A 204 19.47 -11.83 22.31
N LYS A 205 20.79 -11.80 22.56
CA LYS A 205 21.41 -10.66 23.24
C LYS A 205 21.21 -9.34 22.50
N GLN A 206 21.30 -9.34 21.17
CA GLN A 206 21.12 -8.12 20.36
C GLN A 206 19.69 -7.59 20.42
N PHE A 207 18.66 -8.44 20.45
CA PHE A 207 17.28 -8.02 20.69
C PHE A 207 17.11 -7.39 22.09
N ILE A 208 17.71 -7.99 23.12
CA ILE A 208 17.68 -7.47 24.50
C ILE A 208 18.39 -6.13 24.59
N ASP A 209 19.59 -6.01 24.02
CA ASP A 209 20.37 -4.77 24.00
C ASP A 209 19.61 -3.66 23.21
N GLY A 210 18.90 -4.03 22.12
CA GLY A 210 18.03 -3.14 21.37
C GLY A 210 16.88 -2.61 22.22
N ALA A 211 16.19 -3.48 22.95
CA ALA A 211 15.11 -3.07 23.86
C ALA A 211 15.59 -2.13 24.97
N GLU A 212 16.78 -2.39 25.53
CA GLU A 212 17.39 -1.49 26.52
C GLU A 212 17.67 -0.08 25.95
N ARG A 213 18.15 0.01 24.70
CA ARG A 213 18.34 1.30 24.00
C ARG A 213 17.02 2.01 23.76
N VAL A 214 15.97 1.29 23.36
CA VAL A 214 14.61 1.84 23.19
C VAL A 214 14.12 2.43 24.51
N LYS A 215 14.31 1.73 25.64
CA LYS A 215 13.95 2.25 26.96
C LYS A 215 14.77 3.49 27.33
N LYS A 216 16.09 3.46 27.10
CA LYS A 216 16.99 4.63 27.33
C LYS A 216 16.62 5.84 26.48
N ALA A 217 16.08 5.65 25.29
CA ALA A 217 15.55 6.70 24.43
C ALA A 217 14.23 7.30 24.92
N GLY A 218 13.64 6.75 25.99
CA GLY A 218 12.38 7.24 26.53
C GLY A 218 11.15 6.82 25.73
N CYS A 219 11.24 5.80 24.90
CA CYS A 219 10.09 5.16 24.24
C CYS A 219 9.27 4.36 25.27
N ASP A 220 7.97 4.21 25.01
CA ASP A 220 7.03 3.62 25.96
C ASP A 220 7.02 2.09 26.00
N GLY A 221 7.69 1.41 25.06
CA GLY A 221 7.76 -0.06 25.02
C GLY A 221 8.36 -0.59 23.72
N VAL A 222 8.33 -1.90 23.54
CA VAL A 222 8.81 -2.58 22.34
C VAL A 222 7.76 -3.51 21.75
N TYR A 223 7.79 -3.62 20.42
CA TYR A 223 7.18 -4.72 19.68
C TYR A 223 8.23 -5.74 19.29
N LEU A 224 7.90 -7.01 19.33
CA LEU A 224 8.72 -8.11 18.81
C LEU A 224 8.06 -8.63 17.52
N HIS A 225 8.76 -8.53 16.42
CA HIS A 225 8.22 -8.90 15.12
C HIS A 225 8.30 -10.41 14.89
N ALA A 226 7.29 -11.13 15.38
CA ALA A 226 7.13 -12.57 15.22
C ALA A 226 6.15 -12.95 14.11
N ALA A 227 6.12 -12.17 13.04
CA ALA A 227 5.15 -12.29 11.94
C ALA A 227 5.82 -12.22 10.56
N HIS A 228 5.04 -12.43 9.49
CA HIS A 228 5.34 -12.15 8.07
C HIS A 228 6.57 -12.90 7.53
N GLY A 229 6.91 -14.06 8.09
CA GLY A 229 8.04 -14.87 7.61
C GLY A 229 9.43 -14.33 7.97
N TYR A 230 9.56 -13.41 8.94
CA TYR A 230 10.83 -12.90 9.42
C TYR A 230 11.45 -13.81 10.49
N LEU A 231 12.64 -13.50 10.97
CA LEU A 231 13.48 -14.44 11.73
C LEU A 231 12.78 -15.08 12.93
N ILE A 232 12.04 -14.31 13.74
CA ILE A 232 11.35 -14.87 14.92
C ILE A 232 10.28 -15.87 14.46
N GLN A 233 9.46 -15.51 13.46
CA GLN A 233 8.47 -16.44 12.90
C GLN A 233 9.16 -17.65 12.22
N GLN A 234 10.31 -17.44 11.56
CA GLN A 234 11.06 -18.55 10.97
C GLN A 234 11.48 -19.59 12.03
N PHE A 235 11.77 -19.16 13.28
CA PHE A 235 12.02 -20.10 14.39
C PHE A 235 10.74 -20.82 14.81
N LEU A 236 9.59 -20.15 14.81
CA LEU A 236 8.29 -20.74 15.18
C LEU A 236 7.81 -21.76 14.13
N SER A 237 8.07 -21.50 12.85
CA SER A 237 7.54 -22.29 11.73
C SER A 237 8.29 -23.61 11.50
N PRO A 238 7.57 -24.75 11.45
CA PRO A 238 8.20 -26.03 11.05
C PRO A 238 8.66 -26.04 9.59
N ASN A 239 8.14 -25.11 8.75
CA ASN A 239 8.55 -24.98 7.35
C ASN A 239 9.98 -24.42 7.19
N THR A 240 10.50 -23.66 8.14
CA THR A 240 11.80 -23.00 8.07
C THR A 240 12.75 -23.42 9.18
N ASN A 241 12.23 -24.02 10.25
CA ASN A 241 13.00 -24.49 11.40
C ASN A 241 13.07 -26.02 11.43
N HIS A 242 14.08 -26.58 10.79
CA HIS A 242 14.36 -28.02 10.75
C HIS A 242 15.48 -28.42 11.77
N ARG A 243 15.68 -27.61 12.79
CA ARG A 243 16.71 -27.87 13.83
C ARG A 243 16.32 -29.07 14.67
N THR A 244 17.35 -29.80 15.18
CA THR A 244 17.21 -30.96 16.05
C THR A 244 17.78 -30.70 17.46
N ASP A 245 18.19 -29.45 17.74
CA ASP A 245 18.69 -29.00 19.04
C ASP A 245 17.59 -28.30 19.87
N GLU A 246 18.00 -27.60 20.94
CA GLU A 246 17.12 -26.90 21.87
C GLU A 246 16.22 -25.81 21.22
N TYR A 247 16.49 -25.37 19.99
CA TYR A 247 15.72 -24.35 19.23
C TYR A 247 14.82 -24.94 18.17
N GLY A 248 14.67 -26.27 18.07
CA GLY A 248 13.88 -26.91 17.00
C GLY A 248 13.13 -28.17 17.45
N GLY A 249 12.35 -28.75 16.54
CA GLY A 249 11.50 -29.91 16.79
C GLY A 249 10.16 -29.52 17.45
N SER A 250 10.04 -29.70 18.78
CA SER A 250 8.81 -29.42 19.52
C SER A 250 8.42 -27.93 19.47
N LEU A 251 7.13 -27.62 19.64
CA LEU A 251 6.65 -26.23 19.71
C LEU A 251 7.41 -25.43 20.79
N GLU A 252 7.61 -25.97 21.97
CA GLU A 252 8.33 -25.28 23.03
C GLU A 252 9.78 -24.94 22.63
N ASN A 253 10.47 -25.83 21.93
CA ASN A 253 11.82 -25.58 21.43
C ASN A 253 11.82 -24.53 20.31
N ARG A 254 10.84 -24.59 19.38
CA ARG A 254 10.70 -23.57 18.32
C ARG A 254 10.38 -22.17 18.90
N MET A 255 9.69 -22.11 20.02
CA MET A 255 9.41 -20.87 20.74
C MET A 255 10.61 -20.36 21.57
N ARG A 256 11.59 -21.17 21.88
CA ARG A 256 12.71 -20.85 22.81
C ARG A 256 13.42 -19.55 22.44
N PHE A 257 13.71 -19.31 21.17
CA PHE A 257 14.33 -18.07 20.70
C PHE A 257 13.56 -16.81 21.15
N LEU A 258 12.24 -16.81 20.94
CA LEU A 258 11.37 -15.69 21.34
C LEU A 258 11.22 -15.61 22.87
N LEU A 259 11.08 -16.74 23.54
CA LEU A 259 10.94 -16.79 25.01
C LEU A 259 12.20 -16.29 25.74
N GLU A 260 13.39 -16.60 25.25
CA GLU A 260 14.65 -16.06 25.75
C GLU A 260 14.77 -14.56 25.57
N ILE A 261 14.32 -14.02 24.41
CA ILE A 261 14.26 -12.58 24.16
C ILE A 261 13.32 -11.90 25.17
N ILE A 262 12.11 -12.40 25.36
CA ILE A 262 11.12 -11.85 26.30
C ILE A 262 11.68 -11.85 27.72
N SER A 263 12.18 -13.00 28.18
CA SER A 263 12.79 -13.15 29.53
C SER A 263 13.95 -12.20 29.73
N GLY A 264 14.82 -12.05 28.73
CA GLY A 264 15.95 -11.14 28.79
C GLY A 264 15.54 -9.66 28.82
N ILE A 265 14.52 -9.27 28.07
CA ILE A 265 13.98 -7.91 28.11
C ILE A 265 13.36 -7.64 29.50
N ARG A 266 12.55 -8.55 30.04
CA ARG A 266 12.01 -8.44 31.42
C ARG A 266 13.12 -8.28 32.46
N SER A 267 14.17 -9.09 32.39
CA SER A 267 15.30 -8.99 33.28
C SER A 267 16.05 -7.64 33.18
N ARG A 268 16.23 -7.12 31.96
CA ARG A 268 17.02 -5.91 31.70
C ARG A 268 16.22 -4.62 31.81
N CYS A 269 14.98 -4.64 31.31
CA CYS A 269 14.12 -3.45 31.23
C CYS A 269 13.09 -3.38 32.36
N GLY A 270 12.88 -4.46 33.11
CA GLY A 270 11.89 -4.54 34.21
C GLY A 270 10.49 -4.93 33.71
N ASN A 271 9.63 -5.23 34.69
CA ASN A 271 8.28 -5.72 34.42
C ASN A 271 7.32 -4.62 33.93
N ASP A 272 7.62 -3.37 34.23
CA ASP A 272 6.79 -2.21 33.87
C ASP A 272 7.03 -1.69 32.44
N PHE A 273 8.04 -2.24 31.73
CA PHE A 273 8.34 -1.86 30.36
C PHE A 273 7.53 -2.72 29.37
N PRO A 274 6.50 -2.19 28.70
CA PRO A 274 5.59 -2.95 27.86
C PRO A 274 6.29 -3.73 26.74
N ILE A 275 5.91 -4.99 26.58
CA ILE A 275 6.31 -5.88 25.50
C ILE A 275 5.06 -6.33 24.76
N VAL A 276 4.96 -5.98 23.48
CA VAL A 276 3.94 -6.47 22.57
C VAL A 276 4.59 -7.46 21.58
N VAL A 277 3.91 -8.55 21.28
CA VAL A 277 4.35 -9.47 20.23
C VAL A 277 3.40 -9.38 19.06
N ARG A 278 3.92 -9.01 17.89
CA ARG A 278 3.20 -9.12 16.63
C ARG A 278 3.40 -10.51 16.06
N LEU A 279 2.32 -11.27 16.00
CA LEU A 279 2.33 -12.69 15.67
C LEU A 279 1.50 -13.00 14.43
N SER A 280 2.08 -13.63 13.42
CA SER A 280 1.26 -14.36 12.44
C SER A 280 0.69 -15.60 13.14
N VAL A 281 -0.63 -15.59 13.38
CA VAL A 281 -1.28 -16.73 14.09
C VAL A 281 -1.64 -17.87 13.16
N ASP A 282 -1.52 -17.65 11.84
CA ASP A 282 -1.70 -18.63 10.78
C ASP A 282 -0.81 -18.26 9.60
N GLU A 283 -0.02 -19.19 9.09
CA GLU A 283 0.86 -18.96 7.94
C GLU A 283 0.11 -18.99 6.59
N MET A 284 -1.17 -19.32 6.57
CA MET A 284 -2.08 -19.30 5.40
C MET A 284 -1.70 -20.22 4.23
N TYR A 285 -0.86 -21.21 4.44
CA TYR A 285 -0.45 -22.14 3.36
C TYR A 285 -1.63 -22.94 2.78
N GLU A 286 -2.66 -23.24 3.58
CA GLU A 286 -3.86 -23.91 3.08
C GLU A 286 -4.61 -23.09 2.03
N LYS A 287 -4.56 -21.76 2.13
CA LYS A 287 -5.20 -20.82 1.18
C LYS A 287 -4.60 -20.92 -0.24
N ILE A 288 -3.34 -21.34 -0.32
CA ILE A 288 -2.63 -21.57 -1.59
C ILE A 288 -2.49 -23.06 -1.93
N GLY A 289 -3.30 -23.92 -1.33
CA GLY A 289 -3.35 -25.34 -1.62
C GLY A 289 -2.21 -26.19 -1.01
N GLN A 290 -1.34 -25.59 -0.20
CA GLN A 290 -0.18 -26.26 0.43
C GLN A 290 -0.53 -26.74 1.86
N LYS A 291 -1.37 -27.76 1.96
CA LYS A 291 -1.75 -28.36 3.24
C LYS A 291 -0.53 -28.91 3.99
N ASN A 292 -0.55 -28.84 5.32
CA ASN A 292 0.50 -29.33 6.22
C ASN A 292 1.87 -28.62 6.07
N LYS A 293 1.94 -27.50 5.40
CA LYS A 293 3.12 -26.63 5.37
C LYS A 293 2.97 -25.51 6.41
N GLY A 294 4.01 -25.29 7.21
CA GLY A 294 3.97 -24.29 8.29
C GLY A 294 3.05 -24.67 9.47
N TYR A 295 2.59 -23.67 10.21
CA TYR A 295 1.60 -23.83 11.27
C TYR A 295 0.30 -23.11 10.95
N ASN A 296 -0.79 -23.64 11.47
CA ASN A 296 -2.15 -23.10 11.29
C ASN A 296 -2.62 -22.32 12.52
N LEU A 297 -3.88 -21.83 12.47
CA LEU A 297 -4.49 -21.06 13.54
C LEU A 297 -4.49 -21.79 14.92
N ASP A 298 -4.73 -23.09 14.95
CA ASP A 298 -4.77 -23.84 16.21
C ASP A 298 -3.42 -23.84 16.92
N GLU A 299 -2.33 -23.95 16.17
CA GLU A 299 -0.98 -23.85 16.75
C GLU A 299 -0.64 -22.37 17.07
N GLY A 300 -1.06 -21.42 16.23
CA GLY A 300 -0.89 -19.99 16.50
C GLY A 300 -1.57 -19.55 17.80
N VAL A 301 -2.76 -20.05 18.10
CA VAL A 301 -3.44 -19.81 19.38
C VAL A 301 -2.66 -20.40 20.56
N LYS A 302 -2.08 -21.61 20.41
CA LYS A 302 -1.20 -22.19 21.44
C LYS A 302 0.05 -21.34 21.69
N ILE A 303 0.63 -20.77 20.61
CA ILE A 303 1.76 -19.83 20.72
C ILE A 303 1.31 -18.59 21.49
N ALA A 304 0.17 -17.98 21.16
CA ALA A 304 -0.37 -16.80 21.83
C ALA A 304 -0.54 -17.04 23.35
N LYS A 305 -1.17 -18.14 23.75
CA LYS A 305 -1.33 -18.54 25.17
C LYS A 305 0.02 -18.74 25.90
N ARG A 306 0.99 -19.29 25.18
CA ARG A 306 2.34 -19.50 25.77
C ARG A 306 3.09 -18.18 25.94
N LEU A 307 2.88 -17.21 25.03
CA LEU A 307 3.46 -15.87 25.10
C LEU A 307 2.85 -15.06 26.26
N GLU A 308 1.54 -15.11 26.47
CA GLU A 308 0.90 -14.52 27.64
C GLU A 308 1.51 -15.05 28.95
N LYS A 309 1.69 -16.37 29.07
CA LYS A 309 2.37 -17.00 30.23
C LYS A 309 3.84 -16.58 30.34
N ALA A 310 4.49 -16.17 29.27
CA ALA A 310 5.84 -15.63 29.29
C ALA A 310 5.89 -14.16 29.75
N GLY A 311 4.72 -13.54 29.94
CA GLY A 311 4.60 -12.20 30.52
C GLY A 311 4.69 -11.07 29.49
N ILE A 312 4.17 -11.23 28.28
CA ILE A 312 3.92 -10.11 27.37
C ILE A 312 2.68 -9.31 27.79
N ASP A 313 2.57 -8.05 27.38
CA ASP A 313 1.51 -7.14 27.83
C ASP A 313 0.35 -7.01 26.82
N ALA A 314 0.58 -7.31 25.56
CA ALA A 314 -0.44 -7.40 24.50
C ALA A 314 0.07 -8.26 23.36
N ILE A 315 -0.88 -8.70 22.52
CA ILE A 315 -0.59 -9.43 21.30
C ILE A 315 -1.19 -8.70 20.11
N ASP A 316 -0.39 -8.51 19.06
CA ASP A 316 -0.84 -7.95 17.79
C ASP A 316 -1.00 -9.09 16.78
N VAL A 317 -2.26 -9.38 16.44
CA VAL A 317 -2.65 -10.51 15.61
C VAL A 317 -2.50 -10.17 14.13
N SER A 318 -1.56 -10.84 13.48
CA SER A 318 -1.35 -10.83 12.05
C SER A 318 -1.47 -12.24 11.46
N SER A 319 -1.11 -12.40 10.20
CA SER A 319 -1.19 -13.68 9.46
C SER A 319 -0.11 -13.77 8.41
N ALA A 320 0.02 -14.97 7.83
CA ALA A 320 0.80 -15.26 6.64
C ALA A 320 2.33 -15.13 6.80
N ALA A 321 3.02 -15.39 5.72
CA ALA A 321 4.44 -15.25 5.52
C ALA A 321 4.70 -14.70 4.11
N TYR A 322 5.94 -14.54 3.68
CA TYR A 322 6.26 -14.09 2.33
C TYR A 322 5.79 -15.05 1.23
N ASP A 323 5.74 -16.34 1.52
CA ASP A 323 5.25 -17.35 0.56
C ASP A 323 3.72 -17.28 0.37
N THR A 324 3.00 -16.59 1.28
CA THR A 324 1.54 -16.38 1.28
C THR A 324 1.20 -14.88 1.35
N PHE A 325 1.93 -14.07 0.61
CA PHE A 325 2.07 -12.63 0.76
C PHE A 325 0.74 -11.87 0.80
N ASN A 326 -0.19 -12.16 -0.11
CA ASN A 326 -1.47 -11.45 -0.24
C ASN A 326 -2.39 -11.60 0.98
N TYR A 327 -2.09 -12.52 1.90
CA TYR A 327 -2.89 -12.74 3.12
C TYR A 327 -2.43 -11.92 4.34
N TRP A 328 -1.40 -11.08 4.20
CA TRP A 328 -1.04 -10.09 5.23
C TRP A 328 -0.90 -8.66 4.68
N LEU A 329 -0.68 -8.49 3.38
CA LEU A 329 -0.66 -7.20 2.70
C LEU A 329 -1.62 -7.26 1.50
N GLU A 330 -2.88 -7.16 1.80
CA GLU A 330 -4.00 -7.47 0.91
C GLU A 330 -4.13 -6.48 -0.25
N PRO A 331 -4.35 -6.95 -1.50
CA PRO A 331 -4.79 -6.12 -2.63
C PRO A 331 -6.25 -5.66 -2.45
N ALA A 332 -6.73 -4.85 -3.40
CA ALA A 332 -8.06 -4.24 -3.34
C ALA A 332 -9.22 -5.25 -3.37
N THR A 333 -9.00 -6.44 -3.88
CA THR A 333 -10.01 -7.50 -4.04
C THR A 333 -10.45 -8.16 -2.73
N PHE A 334 -9.66 -8.05 -1.66
CA PHE A 334 -10.00 -8.61 -0.36
C PHE A 334 -11.08 -7.78 0.34
N GLU A 335 -12.04 -8.43 0.98
CA GLU A 335 -13.07 -7.77 1.76
C GLU A 335 -12.52 -7.13 3.04
N CYS A 336 -13.10 -6.00 3.42
CA CYS A 336 -12.75 -5.34 4.69
C CYS A 336 -13.15 -6.23 5.88
N GLY A 337 -12.19 -6.54 6.78
CA GLY A 337 -12.44 -7.39 7.93
C GLY A 337 -12.36 -8.91 7.67
N TRP A 338 -11.96 -9.37 6.49
CA TRP A 338 -11.95 -10.77 6.07
C TRP A 338 -11.25 -11.72 7.05
N ARG A 339 -10.23 -11.26 7.76
CA ARG A 339 -9.46 -12.08 8.73
C ARG A 339 -9.78 -11.79 10.20
N LYS A 340 -10.91 -11.14 10.48
CA LYS A 340 -11.38 -10.83 11.84
C LYS A 340 -11.38 -12.07 12.75
N TYR A 341 -11.75 -13.22 12.21
CA TYR A 341 -11.80 -14.51 12.91
C TYR A 341 -10.47 -14.92 13.58
N LEU A 342 -9.32 -14.44 13.08
CA LEU A 342 -8.01 -14.71 13.68
C LEU A 342 -7.87 -14.00 15.04
N ALA A 343 -8.24 -12.72 15.09
CA ALA A 343 -8.23 -11.95 16.33
C ALA A 343 -9.24 -12.52 17.33
N GLU A 344 -10.43 -12.89 16.88
CA GLU A 344 -11.47 -13.52 17.71
C GLU A 344 -11.01 -14.85 18.31
N ALA A 345 -10.29 -15.67 17.53
CA ALA A 345 -9.77 -16.94 18.02
C ALA A 345 -8.72 -16.75 19.14
N VAL A 346 -7.82 -15.78 18.97
CA VAL A 346 -6.83 -15.43 20.00
C VAL A 346 -7.52 -14.81 21.22
N LYS A 347 -8.43 -13.84 21.00
CA LYS A 347 -9.14 -13.10 22.06
C LYS A 347 -9.91 -14.00 23.01
N ARG A 348 -10.45 -15.10 22.54
CA ARG A 348 -11.15 -16.11 23.40
C ARG A 348 -10.21 -16.86 24.34
N GLU A 349 -8.92 -16.89 24.04
CA GLU A 349 -7.96 -17.77 24.73
C GLU A 349 -6.92 -17.01 25.56
N VAL A 350 -6.85 -15.66 25.45
CA VAL A 350 -5.93 -14.81 26.22
C VAL A 350 -6.70 -13.73 26.97
N SER A 351 -6.14 -13.26 28.11
CA SER A 351 -6.70 -12.19 28.93
C SER A 351 -6.06 -10.82 28.63
N ILE A 352 -4.87 -10.81 28.05
CA ILE A 352 -4.17 -9.59 27.64
C ILE A 352 -4.85 -8.92 26.43
N PRO A 353 -4.68 -7.61 26.23
CA PRO A 353 -5.22 -6.91 25.07
C PRO A 353 -4.79 -7.50 23.73
N VAL A 354 -5.76 -7.60 22.82
CA VAL A 354 -5.54 -8.05 21.45
C VAL A 354 -5.66 -6.85 20.50
N ILE A 355 -4.61 -6.62 19.73
CA ILE A 355 -4.54 -5.64 18.63
C ILE A 355 -4.71 -6.40 17.32
N ALA A 356 -5.37 -5.83 16.33
CA ALA A 356 -5.40 -6.43 14.99
C ALA A 356 -5.62 -5.40 13.88
N ALA A 357 -4.86 -5.55 12.79
CA ALA A 357 -4.98 -4.77 11.55
C ALA A 357 -5.67 -5.62 10.47
N ASN A 358 -6.98 -5.75 10.56
CA ASN A 358 -7.73 -6.69 9.73
C ASN A 358 -8.46 -6.00 8.57
N LEU A 359 -7.71 -5.32 7.70
CA LEU A 359 -8.21 -4.52 6.58
C LEU A 359 -9.28 -3.50 7.02
N ILE A 360 -9.09 -2.88 8.20
CA ILE A 360 -9.97 -1.83 8.71
C ILE A 360 -9.73 -0.56 7.90
N ARG A 361 -10.82 0.06 7.38
CA ARG A 361 -10.74 1.24 6.51
C ARG A 361 -11.55 2.41 7.00
N THR A 362 -12.65 2.16 7.68
CA THR A 362 -13.56 3.21 8.17
C THR A 362 -13.70 3.19 9.69
N PRO A 363 -14.04 4.33 10.33
CA PRO A 363 -14.31 4.38 11.76
C PRO A 363 -15.50 3.51 12.18
N GLU A 364 -16.52 3.39 11.33
CA GLU A 364 -17.69 2.54 11.56
C GLU A 364 -17.31 1.06 11.66
N GLN A 365 -16.43 0.60 10.77
CA GLN A 365 -15.90 -0.76 10.82
C GLN A 365 -15.09 -0.97 12.11
N ALA A 366 -14.25 0.00 12.49
CA ALA A 366 -13.44 -0.07 13.69
C ALA A 366 -14.29 -0.15 14.95
N GLU A 367 -15.27 0.76 15.11
CA GLU A 367 -16.20 0.79 16.25
C GLU A 367 -16.95 -0.53 16.37
N LYS A 368 -17.54 -1.00 15.26
CA LYS A 368 -18.30 -2.25 15.21
C LYS A 368 -17.46 -3.45 15.70
N GLN A 369 -16.20 -3.59 15.26
CA GLN A 369 -15.35 -4.70 15.69
C GLN A 369 -14.98 -4.63 17.17
N LEU A 370 -14.84 -3.41 17.73
CA LEU A 370 -14.66 -3.23 19.17
C LEU A 370 -15.95 -3.54 19.95
N GLU A 371 -17.11 -3.17 19.43
CA GLU A 371 -18.42 -3.49 20.03
C GLU A 371 -18.69 -4.98 20.07
N GLU A 372 -18.39 -5.67 19.00
CA GLU A 372 -18.48 -7.14 18.88
C GLU A 372 -17.47 -7.86 19.78
N GLY A 373 -16.47 -7.17 20.33
CA GLY A 373 -15.41 -7.77 21.14
C GLY A 373 -14.43 -8.64 20.35
N SER A 374 -14.30 -8.41 19.05
CA SER A 374 -13.38 -9.15 18.19
C SER A 374 -11.91 -8.92 18.56
N GLN A 375 -11.62 -7.72 19.06
CA GLN A 375 -10.29 -7.25 19.50
C GLN A 375 -10.45 -6.08 20.48
N ASP A 376 -9.36 -5.66 21.13
CA ASP A 376 -9.36 -4.55 22.12
C ASP A 376 -8.85 -3.24 21.51
N LEU A 377 -7.94 -3.31 20.53
CA LEU A 377 -7.35 -2.17 19.85
C LEU A 377 -7.37 -2.38 18.33
N ILE A 378 -7.45 -1.26 17.63
CA ILE A 378 -7.56 -1.19 16.17
C ILE A 378 -6.20 -0.87 15.58
N GLY A 379 -5.63 -1.81 14.83
CA GLY A 379 -4.39 -1.62 14.07
C GLY A 379 -4.67 -0.93 12.72
N LEU A 380 -4.06 0.23 12.47
CA LEU A 380 -4.15 0.97 11.23
C LEU A 380 -2.76 1.21 10.62
N GLY A 381 -2.40 0.47 9.57
CA GLY A 381 -1.18 0.74 8.81
C GLY A 381 -1.46 1.71 7.66
N ARG A 382 -1.84 1.17 6.50
CA ARG A 382 -2.09 1.93 5.26
C ARG A 382 -3.14 3.05 5.38
N PRO A 383 -4.21 2.96 6.22
CA PRO A 383 -5.12 4.09 6.41
C PRO A 383 -4.43 5.36 6.93
N LEU A 384 -3.50 5.22 7.88
CA LEU A 384 -2.74 6.37 8.42
C LEU A 384 -1.64 6.86 7.48
N ILE A 385 -1.24 6.10 6.45
CA ILE A 385 -0.44 6.59 5.33
C ILE A 385 -1.32 7.45 4.41
N ALA A 386 -2.53 7.00 4.11
CA ALA A 386 -3.48 7.69 3.24
C ALA A 386 -4.00 8.99 3.87
N ASP A 387 -4.31 8.95 5.17
CA ASP A 387 -4.79 10.11 5.93
C ASP A 387 -4.21 10.14 7.35
N PRO A 388 -3.21 11.01 7.63
CA PRO A 388 -2.63 11.13 8.97
C PRO A 388 -3.62 11.65 10.02
N TYR A 389 -4.70 12.32 9.61
CA TYR A 389 -5.75 12.89 10.46
C TYR A 389 -7.00 11.99 10.60
N TRP A 390 -6.89 10.71 10.24
CA TRP A 390 -7.99 9.75 10.32
C TRP A 390 -8.68 9.75 11.69
N CYS A 391 -7.91 9.69 12.80
CA CYS A 391 -8.47 9.68 14.16
C CYS A 391 -9.15 10.99 14.49
N GLN A 392 -8.51 12.13 14.25
CA GLN A 392 -9.06 13.44 14.54
C GLN A 392 -10.34 13.72 13.75
N LYS A 393 -10.40 13.30 12.49
CA LYS A 393 -11.59 13.42 11.65
C LYS A 393 -12.73 12.56 12.19
N ALA A 394 -12.46 11.30 12.55
CA ALA A 394 -13.45 10.41 13.13
C ALA A 394 -13.98 10.94 14.47
N GLU A 395 -13.11 11.36 15.38
CA GLU A 395 -13.46 11.89 16.69
C GLU A 395 -14.33 13.16 16.60
N ASN A 396 -14.16 13.97 15.55
CA ASN A 396 -14.90 15.20 15.31
C ASN A 396 -16.10 15.02 14.36
N ASN A 397 -16.61 13.81 14.15
CA ASN A 397 -17.72 13.50 13.24
C ASN A 397 -17.50 13.98 11.78
N LYS A 398 -16.23 13.91 11.31
CA LYS A 398 -15.80 14.28 9.96
C LYS A 398 -15.29 13.08 9.18
N GLN A 399 -15.80 11.88 9.47
CA GLN A 399 -15.37 10.63 8.84
C GLN A 399 -15.52 10.64 7.32
N ASN A 400 -16.47 11.42 6.80
CA ASN A 400 -16.65 11.62 5.35
C ASN A 400 -15.54 12.47 4.69
N GLU A 401 -14.68 13.13 5.46
CA GLU A 401 -13.52 13.87 4.97
C GLU A 401 -12.24 13.02 4.97
N ILE A 402 -12.29 11.79 5.49
CA ILE A 402 -11.15 10.86 5.49
C ILE A 402 -10.78 10.47 4.06
N LYS A 403 -9.49 10.53 3.75
CA LYS A 403 -8.95 9.94 2.51
C LYS A 403 -8.67 8.45 2.74
N HIS A 404 -9.51 7.60 2.17
CA HIS A 404 -9.42 6.16 2.38
C HIS A 404 -8.24 5.53 1.65
N CYS A 405 -7.60 4.56 2.29
CA CYS A 405 -6.65 3.69 1.61
C CYS A 405 -7.42 2.74 0.67
N VAL A 406 -7.15 2.81 -0.61
CA VAL A 406 -7.80 2.03 -1.67
C VAL A 406 -7.14 0.66 -1.94
N CYS A 407 -6.22 0.24 -1.09
CA CYS A 407 -5.53 -1.06 -1.17
C CYS A 407 -4.78 -1.31 -2.48
N CYS A 408 -4.30 -0.28 -3.15
CA CYS A 408 -3.60 -0.35 -4.43
C CYS A 408 -2.16 -0.89 -4.35
N LEU A 409 -1.63 -1.13 -3.14
CA LEU A 409 -0.28 -1.64 -2.85
C LEU A 409 0.88 -0.74 -3.26
N TYR A 410 0.62 0.43 -3.84
CA TYR A 410 1.67 1.31 -4.35
C TYR A 410 2.68 1.76 -3.29
N CYS A 411 2.27 1.90 -2.02
CA CYS A 411 3.18 2.25 -0.93
C CYS A 411 4.27 1.19 -0.72
N PHE A 412 3.94 -0.09 -0.88
CA PHE A 412 4.92 -1.17 -0.79
C PHE A 412 5.76 -1.28 -2.07
N GLU A 413 5.12 -1.27 -3.25
CA GLU A 413 5.80 -1.32 -4.54
C GLU A 413 6.81 -0.17 -4.70
N SER A 414 6.41 1.07 -4.38
CA SER A 414 7.30 2.24 -4.47
C SER A 414 8.42 2.20 -3.43
N MET A 415 8.19 1.66 -2.24
CA MET A 415 9.21 1.46 -1.22
C MET A 415 10.26 0.44 -1.68
N GLU A 416 9.81 -0.67 -2.29
CA GLU A 416 10.73 -1.69 -2.81
C GLU A 416 11.54 -1.16 -3.99
N ALA A 417 10.91 -0.52 -4.97
CA ALA A 417 11.60 0.14 -6.07
C ALA A 417 12.57 1.20 -5.55
N GLY A 418 12.13 2.03 -4.60
CA GLY A 418 12.93 3.06 -3.97
C GLY A 418 14.15 2.56 -3.23
N ALA A 419 14.08 1.37 -2.64
CA ALA A 419 15.23 0.73 -2.00
C ALA A 419 16.40 0.47 -2.98
N PHE A 420 16.09 0.29 -4.27
CA PHE A 420 17.09 0.11 -5.34
C PHE A 420 17.43 1.40 -6.09
N GLU A 421 16.58 2.42 -6.01
CA GLU A 421 16.72 3.69 -6.76
C GLU A 421 17.11 4.86 -5.87
N GLY A 422 17.25 4.64 -4.56
CA GLY A 422 17.55 5.71 -3.58
C GLY A 422 16.39 6.66 -3.35
N THR A 423 15.17 6.21 -3.59
CA THR A 423 13.92 6.92 -3.32
C THR A 423 13.14 6.25 -2.18
N ASN A 424 12.05 6.85 -1.76
CA ASN A 424 11.24 6.39 -0.63
C ASN A 424 9.88 5.84 -1.10
N GLY A 425 9.18 5.16 -0.20
CA GLY A 425 7.81 4.75 -0.43
C GLY A 425 6.84 5.93 -0.47
N HIS A 426 5.82 5.85 -1.31
CA HIS A 426 4.80 6.88 -1.53
C HIS A 426 3.39 6.32 -1.41
N CYS A 427 2.39 7.19 -1.32
CA CYS A 427 0.98 6.81 -1.34
C CYS A 427 0.30 7.33 -2.60
N SER A 428 -0.53 6.49 -3.24
CA SER A 428 -1.28 6.90 -4.43
C SER A 428 -2.29 8.01 -4.17
N VAL A 429 -2.96 7.97 -3.01
CA VAL A 429 -4.04 8.93 -2.69
C VAL A 429 -3.56 10.12 -1.87
N ASN A 430 -2.35 10.06 -1.32
CA ASN A 430 -1.77 11.12 -0.49
C ASN A 430 -0.38 11.50 -0.98
N PRO A 431 -0.24 12.54 -1.83
CA PRO A 431 1.05 12.99 -2.34
C PRO A 431 1.92 13.69 -1.29
N LEU A 432 1.39 13.92 -0.07
CA LEU A 432 2.13 14.56 1.03
C LEU A 432 3.01 13.58 1.83
N VAL A 433 2.90 12.27 1.58
CA VAL A 433 3.74 11.27 2.24
C VAL A 433 5.22 11.54 1.95
N GLY A 434 5.99 11.72 3.03
CA GLY A 434 7.39 12.15 2.97
C GLY A 434 7.59 13.65 2.73
N ARG A 435 6.51 14.44 2.76
CA ARG A 435 6.49 15.91 2.66
C ARG A 435 5.75 16.56 3.83
N GLU A 436 5.55 15.80 4.89
CA GLU A 436 4.91 16.29 6.12
C GLU A 436 5.68 17.48 6.67
N GLY A 437 4.95 18.44 7.23
CA GLY A 437 5.51 19.72 7.68
C GLY A 437 5.65 20.79 6.58
N THR A 438 5.31 20.46 5.31
CA THR A 438 5.25 21.48 4.25
C THR A 438 3.91 22.20 4.28
N GLU A 439 3.92 23.50 4.55
CA GLU A 439 2.72 24.32 4.53
C GLU A 439 2.36 24.77 3.10
N LEU A 440 1.07 24.75 2.78
CA LEU A 440 0.57 25.30 1.52
C LEU A 440 0.57 26.84 1.60
N ILE A 441 1.24 27.48 0.64
CA ILE A 441 1.27 28.95 0.56
C ILE A 441 -0.11 29.46 0.12
N LYS A 442 -0.78 30.22 0.98
CA LYS A 442 -2.10 30.82 0.73
C LYS A 442 -1.97 32.11 -0.05
N ASN A 443 -1.72 32.03 -1.35
CA ASN A 443 -1.54 33.17 -2.25
C ASN A 443 -2.58 33.27 -3.37
N GLY A 444 -3.68 32.50 -3.30
CA GLY A 444 -4.74 32.46 -4.32
C GLY A 444 -5.49 33.78 -4.46
N ASN A 445 -5.74 34.49 -3.34
CA ASN A 445 -6.43 35.82 -3.30
C ASN A 445 -7.76 35.84 -4.09
N GLY A 446 -8.49 34.74 -4.11
CA GLY A 446 -9.77 34.64 -4.82
C GLY A 446 -9.64 34.65 -6.35
N ARG A 447 -8.42 34.50 -6.92
CA ARG A 447 -8.24 34.43 -8.38
C ARG A 447 -8.90 33.18 -8.93
N LYS A 448 -9.64 33.35 -10.02
CA LYS A 448 -10.40 32.28 -10.66
C LYS A 448 -9.49 31.26 -11.32
N VAL A 449 -9.71 29.97 -11.04
CA VAL A 449 -9.06 28.85 -11.74
C VAL A 449 -10.12 27.92 -12.30
N THR A 450 -10.03 27.62 -13.59
CA THR A 450 -10.89 26.66 -14.26
C THR A 450 -10.17 25.34 -14.45
N VAL A 451 -10.78 24.26 -13.97
CA VAL A 451 -10.28 22.88 -14.12
C VAL A 451 -11.20 22.12 -15.06
N VAL A 452 -10.65 21.46 -16.07
CA VAL A 452 -11.39 20.68 -17.05
C VAL A 452 -11.16 19.19 -16.80
N GLY A 453 -12.19 18.52 -16.30
CA GLY A 453 -12.22 17.11 -15.94
C GLY A 453 -12.17 16.86 -14.43
N ALA A 454 -13.15 16.11 -13.91
CA ALA A 454 -13.27 15.70 -12.51
C ALA A 454 -12.72 14.27 -12.27
N GLY A 455 -11.63 13.91 -12.94
CA GLY A 455 -10.82 12.77 -12.63
C GLY A 455 -9.95 13.04 -11.40
N VAL A 456 -9.14 12.05 -10.98
CA VAL A 456 -8.26 12.14 -9.79
C VAL A 456 -7.34 13.36 -9.85
N ALA A 457 -6.70 13.63 -10.98
CA ALA A 457 -5.79 14.78 -11.12
C ALA A 457 -6.52 16.11 -11.00
N GLY A 458 -7.66 16.27 -11.68
CA GLY A 458 -8.44 17.50 -11.63
C GLY A 458 -9.00 17.81 -10.25
N LEU A 459 -9.57 16.82 -9.58
CA LEU A 459 -10.09 16.97 -8.22
C LEU A 459 -8.99 17.24 -7.19
N MET A 460 -7.81 16.62 -7.32
CA MET A 460 -6.64 16.89 -6.46
C MET A 460 -6.14 18.33 -6.67
N CYS A 461 -6.07 18.80 -7.92
CA CYS A 461 -5.75 20.21 -8.20
C CYS A 461 -6.78 21.14 -7.57
N ALA A 462 -8.06 20.85 -7.72
CA ALA A 462 -9.14 21.65 -7.16
C ALA A 462 -9.06 21.76 -5.63
N GLU A 463 -8.85 20.64 -4.93
CA GLU A 463 -8.67 20.61 -3.47
C GLU A 463 -7.49 21.49 -3.03
N ILE A 464 -6.32 21.31 -3.66
CA ILE A 464 -5.11 22.04 -3.27
C ILE A 464 -5.24 23.53 -3.56
N LEU A 465 -5.72 23.90 -4.74
CA LEU A 465 -5.87 25.30 -5.16
C LEU A 465 -6.92 26.03 -4.31
N ALA A 466 -8.06 25.40 -4.02
CA ALA A 466 -9.05 25.96 -3.13
C ALA A 466 -8.51 26.18 -1.71
N LYS A 467 -7.75 25.22 -1.15
CA LYS A 467 -7.03 25.39 0.14
C LYS A 467 -6.01 26.52 0.11
N ARG A 468 -5.45 26.86 -1.05
CA ARG A 468 -4.56 28.01 -1.25
C ARG A 468 -5.30 29.34 -1.44
N GLY A 469 -6.64 29.34 -1.46
CA GLY A 469 -7.47 30.52 -1.55
C GLY A 469 -7.77 30.97 -2.98
N PHE A 470 -7.69 30.10 -3.99
CA PHE A 470 -8.20 30.33 -5.33
C PHE A 470 -9.72 30.07 -5.40
N ASP A 471 -10.43 30.77 -6.28
CA ASP A 471 -11.82 30.46 -6.63
C ASP A 471 -11.81 29.41 -7.75
N VAL A 472 -12.08 28.16 -7.39
CA VAL A 472 -11.91 27.02 -8.30
C VAL A 472 -13.24 26.51 -8.79
N THR A 473 -13.39 26.36 -10.12
CA THR A 473 -14.50 25.66 -10.75
C THR A 473 -13.99 24.51 -11.59
N VAL A 474 -14.49 23.30 -11.32
CA VAL A 474 -14.22 22.07 -12.07
C VAL A 474 -15.40 21.78 -12.98
N TYR A 475 -15.16 21.58 -14.27
CA TYR A 475 -16.17 21.15 -15.24
C TYR A 475 -15.95 19.68 -15.61
N GLU A 476 -17.02 18.89 -15.57
CA GLU A 476 -17.01 17.47 -15.91
C GLU A 476 -18.09 17.17 -16.95
N LYS A 477 -17.73 16.52 -18.06
CA LYS A 477 -18.66 16.17 -19.12
C LYS A 477 -19.66 15.08 -18.73
N ALA A 478 -19.26 14.17 -17.84
CA ALA A 478 -20.11 13.10 -17.32
C ALA A 478 -20.99 13.58 -16.14
N ASP A 479 -21.92 12.74 -15.74
CA ASP A 479 -22.78 12.91 -14.57
C ASP A 479 -22.13 12.45 -13.27
N LYS A 480 -20.87 11.98 -13.32
CA LYS A 480 -20.12 11.39 -12.20
C LYS A 480 -18.64 11.76 -12.26
N VAL A 481 -17.97 11.67 -11.12
CA VAL A 481 -16.52 11.89 -10.98
C VAL A 481 -15.71 10.61 -11.25
N GLY A 482 -14.41 10.76 -11.37
CA GLY A 482 -13.44 9.69 -11.29
C GLY A 482 -12.78 9.28 -12.60
N GLY A 483 -13.44 9.48 -13.76
CA GLY A 483 -12.86 9.13 -15.06
C GLY A 483 -12.33 7.68 -15.10
N GLN A 484 -11.05 7.49 -15.37
CA GLN A 484 -10.42 6.15 -15.43
C GLN A 484 -10.52 5.36 -14.11
N VAL A 485 -10.57 6.04 -12.95
CA VAL A 485 -10.72 5.37 -11.63
C VAL A 485 -12.12 4.78 -11.47
N TYR A 486 -13.15 5.41 -12.04
CA TYR A 486 -14.48 4.82 -12.11
C TYR A 486 -14.45 3.48 -12.89
N LEU A 487 -13.84 3.47 -14.07
CA LEU A 487 -13.70 2.26 -14.88
C LEU A 487 -12.89 1.17 -14.12
N ALA A 488 -11.78 1.55 -13.50
CA ALA A 488 -10.94 0.63 -12.73
C ALA A 488 -11.63 0.04 -11.48
N SER A 489 -12.75 0.60 -11.06
CA SER A 489 -13.55 0.10 -9.94
C SER A 489 -14.67 -0.89 -10.34
N GLN A 490 -14.90 -1.09 -11.64
CA GLN A 490 -15.99 -1.92 -12.14
C GLN A 490 -15.67 -3.44 -12.12
N PRO A 491 -14.41 -3.89 -12.28
CA PRO A 491 -14.09 -5.29 -12.10
C PRO A 491 -14.48 -5.81 -10.70
N PRO A 492 -14.71 -7.12 -10.54
CA PRO A 492 -15.17 -7.73 -9.31
C PRO A 492 -14.30 -7.35 -8.09
N HIS A 493 -14.93 -6.99 -6.98
CA HIS A 493 -14.29 -6.65 -5.70
C HIS A 493 -13.33 -5.45 -5.74
N LYS A 494 -13.42 -4.58 -6.77
CA LYS A 494 -12.58 -3.38 -6.95
C LYS A 494 -13.25 -2.08 -6.53
N GLU A 495 -14.44 -2.10 -5.96
CA GLU A 495 -15.22 -0.91 -5.57
C GLU A 495 -14.45 0.08 -4.67
N LYS A 496 -13.50 -0.43 -3.88
CA LYS A 496 -12.60 0.40 -3.02
C LYS A 496 -11.75 1.40 -3.81
N ILE A 497 -11.43 1.09 -5.05
CA ILE A 497 -10.64 1.98 -5.92
C ILE A 497 -11.39 3.30 -6.15
N TYR A 498 -12.72 3.25 -6.25
CA TYR A 498 -13.54 4.43 -6.47
C TYR A 498 -13.60 5.38 -5.26
N TRP A 499 -13.29 4.92 -4.05
CA TRP A 499 -13.21 5.80 -2.88
C TRP A 499 -12.27 6.99 -3.11
N CYS A 500 -11.16 6.79 -3.83
CA CYS A 500 -10.23 7.86 -4.15
C CYS A 500 -10.91 9.07 -4.80
N ALA A 501 -11.77 8.85 -5.79
CA ALA A 501 -12.47 9.92 -6.49
C ALA A 501 -13.56 10.58 -5.61
N LYS A 502 -14.30 9.77 -4.85
CA LYS A 502 -15.33 10.27 -3.92
C LYS A 502 -14.73 11.14 -2.80
N ASP A 503 -13.64 10.66 -2.19
CA ASP A 503 -12.95 11.39 -1.13
C ASP A 503 -12.38 12.71 -1.64
N LEU A 504 -11.82 12.72 -2.85
CA LEU A 504 -11.31 13.93 -3.49
C LEU A 504 -12.42 14.93 -3.79
N LEU A 505 -13.59 14.47 -4.28
CA LEU A 505 -14.75 15.34 -4.51
C LEU A 505 -15.16 16.03 -3.21
N ILE A 506 -15.41 15.26 -2.15
CA ILE A 506 -15.84 15.78 -0.85
C ILE A 506 -14.82 16.79 -0.31
N ASN A 507 -13.53 16.45 -0.36
CA ASN A 507 -12.48 17.33 0.15
C ASN A 507 -12.30 18.60 -0.71
N ALA A 508 -12.47 18.52 -2.03
CA ALA A 508 -12.43 19.69 -2.93
C ALA A 508 -13.60 20.65 -2.66
N GLU A 509 -14.82 20.13 -2.54
CA GLU A 509 -16.02 20.93 -2.22
C GLU A 509 -15.91 21.57 -0.83
N LYS A 510 -15.44 20.83 0.16
CA LYS A 510 -15.16 21.34 1.51
C LYS A 510 -14.10 22.44 1.53
N ALA A 511 -13.12 22.37 0.63
CA ALA A 511 -12.12 23.42 0.47
C ALA A 511 -12.67 24.67 -0.24
N GLY A 512 -13.89 24.60 -0.83
CA GLY A 512 -14.56 25.70 -1.52
C GLY A 512 -14.57 25.60 -3.07
N ALA A 513 -14.07 24.51 -3.64
CA ALA A 513 -14.19 24.30 -5.08
C ALA A 513 -15.65 23.98 -5.50
N LYS A 514 -16.03 24.41 -6.69
CA LYS A 514 -17.32 24.08 -7.31
C LYS A 514 -17.13 23.03 -8.38
N VAL A 515 -17.99 21.99 -8.41
CA VAL A 515 -17.96 20.96 -9.47
C VAL A 515 -19.26 21.05 -10.27
N VAL A 516 -19.13 21.19 -11.59
CA VAL A 516 -20.24 21.32 -12.53
C VAL A 516 -20.23 20.13 -13.47
N PHE A 517 -21.23 19.27 -13.35
CA PHE A 517 -21.40 18.06 -14.14
C PHE A 517 -22.14 18.32 -15.46
N ASN A 518 -22.15 17.32 -16.35
CA ASN A 518 -22.83 17.35 -17.65
C ASN A 518 -22.42 18.56 -18.49
N THR A 519 -21.17 18.99 -18.38
CA THR A 519 -20.64 20.16 -19.06
C THR A 519 -19.35 19.83 -19.78
N GLU A 520 -19.45 19.66 -21.09
CA GLU A 520 -18.28 19.50 -21.95
C GLU A 520 -17.70 20.89 -22.27
N VAL A 521 -16.46 21.12 -21.89
CA VAL A 521 -15.77 22.39 -22.10
C VAL A 521 -15.15 22.44 -23.48
N THR A 522 -15.41 23.50 -24.22
CA THR A 522 -14.82 23.77 -25.54
C THR A 522 -13.71 24.80 -25.46
N ALA A 523 -12.87 24.87 -26.50
CA ALA A 523 -11.84 25.90 -26.60
C ALA A 523 -12.42 27.32 -26.56
N GLU A 524 -13.56 27.54 -27.23
CA GLU A 524 -14.25 28.84 -27.26
C GLU A 524 -14.73 29.27 -25.85
N MET A 525 -15.19 28.33 -25.03
CA MET A 525 -15.57 28.62 -23.65
C MET A 525 -14.38 29.14 -22.86
N LEU A 526 -13.22 28.49 -22.99
CA LEU A 526 -11.99 28.85 -22.26
C LEU A 526 -11.33 30.14 -22.81
N GLU A 527 -11.42 30.42 -24.09
CA GLU A 527 -10.97 31.70 -24.68
C GLU A 527 -11.77 32.90 -24.14
N LYS A 528 -13.07 32.69 -23.87
CA LYS A 528 -13.97 33.71 -23.29
C LYS A 528 -13.91 33.75 -21.77
N ASP A 529 -13.32 32.75 -21.15
CA ASP A 529 -13.18 32.65 -19.68
C ASP A 529 -12.06 33.58 -19.20
N SER A 530 -12.40 34.47 -18.29
CA SER A 530 -11.44 35.38 -17.65
C SER A 530 -10.63 34.70 -16.52
N ALA A 531 -10.48 33.36 -16.53
CA ALA A 531 -9.75 32.63 -15.51
C ALA A 531 -8.27 33.07 -15.47
N TYR A 532 -7.75 33.20 -14.26
CA TYR A 532 -6.33 33.43 -14.01
C TYR A 532 -5.49 32.26 -14.53
N ALA A 533 -5.97 31.04 -14.35
CA ALA A 533 -5.32 29.84 -14.85
C ALA A 533 -6.36 28.78 -15.28
N VAL A 534 -5.97 27.97 -16.26
CA VAL A 534 -6.73 26.84 -16.75
C VAL A 534 -5.93 25.55 -16.56
N ILE A 535 -6.53 24.55 -15.92
CA ILE A 535 -5.95 23.23 -15.69
C ILE A 535 -6.67 22.21 -16.56
N ILE A 536 -6.00 21.62 -17.52
CA ILE A 536 -6.52 20.57 -18.39
C ILE A 536 -6.22 19.20 -17.77
N ALA A 537 -7.26 18.54 -17.30
CA ALA A 537 -7.25 17.23 -16.64
C ALA A 537 -8.17 16.23 -17.38
N THR A 538 -8.23 16.33 -18.70
CA THR A 538 -9.12 15.58 -19.60
C THR A 538 -8.82 14.08 -19.65
N GLY A 539 -7.68 13.65 -19.08
CA GLY A 539 -7.35 12.24 -18.96
C GLY A 539 -6.80 11.64 -20.25
N GLY A 540 -7.30 10.47 -20.62
CA GLY A 540 -6.86 9.78 -21.83
C GLY A 540 -7.93 8.87 -22.40
N ASN A 541 -7.80 8.58 -23.69
CA ASN A 541 -8.72 7.77 -24.48
C ASN A 541 -8.13 6.39 -24.77
N ALA A 542 -8.95 5.33 -24.69
CA ALA A 542 -8.55 3.98 -25.06
C ALA A 542 -8.05 3.91 -26.50
N ILE A 543 -7.02 3.12 -26.72
CA ILE A 543 -6.45 2.92 -28.07
C ILE A 543 -7.34 1.92 -28.82
N PHE A 544 -8.01 2.42 -29.86
CA PHE A 544 -8.86 1.62 -30.75
C PHE A 544 -8.44 1.85 -32.22
N PRO A 545 -7.50 1.05 -32.75
CA PRO A 545 -6.99 1.24 -34.11
C PRO A 545 -8.07 0.96 -35.18
N LYS A 546 -8.17 1.81 -36.20
CA LYS A 546 -9.17 1.70 -37.28
C LYS A 546 -9.31 0.29 -37.89
N PRO A 547 -8.24 -0.46 -38.18
CA PRO A 547 -8.37 -1.80 -38.78
C PRO A 547 -9.13 -2.80 -37.90
N PHE A 548 -9.16 -2.56 -36.59
CA PHE A 548 -9.79 -3.43 -35.59
C PHE A 548 -11.16 -2.95 -35.12
N GLN A 549 -11.69 -1.85 -35.68
CA GLN A 549 -13.04 -1.37 -35.42
C GLN A 549 -14.02 -2.16 -36.27
N LYS A 550 -14.67 -3.17 -35.68
CA LYS A 550 -15.63 -4.07 -36.29
C LYS A 550 -16.92 -4.08 -35.46
N GLU A 551 -18.02 -4.61 -36.01
CA GLU A 551 -19.29 -4.73 -35.28
C GLU A 551 -19.19 -5.63 -34.04
N ASN A 552 -18.32 -6.65 -34.09
CA ASN A 552 -18.02 -7.57 -32.98
C ASN A 552 -16.77 -7.18 -32.20
N SER A 553 -16.41 -5.90 -32.11
CA SER A 553 -15.26 -5.45 -31.33
C SER A 553 -15.54 -4.15 -30.56
N CYS A 554 -14.94 -4.02 -29.40
CA CYS A 554 -14.92 -2.81 -28.58
C CYS A 554 -13.60 -2.70 -27.81
N THR A 555 -13.41 -1.62 -27.07
CA THR A 555 -12.32 -1.50 -26.09
C THR A 555 -12.79 -1.97 -24.71
N VAL A 556 -11.85 -2.11 -23.77
CA VAL A 556 -12.19 -2.40 -22.36
C VAL A 556 -13.08 -1.32 -21.75
N THR A 557 -13.07 -0.10 -22.26
CA THR A 557 -13.87 1.01 -21.72
C THR A 557 -15.36 0.70 -21.82
N GLU A 558 -15.85 0.26 -22.99
CA GLU A 558 -17.27 -0.03 -23.23
C GLU A 558 -17.78 -1.24 -22.43
N ILE A 559 -16.88 -2.18 -22.07
CA ILE A 559 -17.22 -3.27 -21.15
C ILE A 559 -17.35 -2.74 -19.73
N LEU A 560 -16.35 -1.95 -19.28
CA LEU A 560 -16.27 -1.47 -17.89
C LEU A 560 -17.29 -0.34 -17.58
N ASP A 561 -17.72 0.46 -18.56
CA ASP A 561 -18.78 1.43 -18.34
C ASP A 561 -20.21 0.85 -18.52
N GLY A 562 -20.30 -0.41 -18.99
CA GLY A 562 -21.55 -1.13 -19.18
C GLY A 562 -22.27 -0.82 -20.48
N THR A 563 -21.65 -0.07 -21.40
CA THR A 563 -22.19 0.22 -22.75
C THR A 563 -22.32 -1.06 -23.57
N VAL A 564 -21.32 -1.95 -23.47
CA VAL A 564 -21.33 -3.28 -24.08
C VAL A 564 -21.42 -4.34 -22.97
N LYS A 565 -22.44 -5.20 -23.05
CA LYS A 565 -22.64 -6.33 -22.12
C LYS A 565 -22.53 -7.62 -22.89
N LEU A 566 -21.65 -8.49 -22.46
CA LEU A 566 -21.38 -9.80 -23.06
C LEU A 566 -21.70 -10.89 -22.05
N GLU A 567 -22.53 -11.86 -22.45
CA GLU A 567 -22.91 -13.01 -21.63
C GLU A 567 -22.91 -14.28 -22.49
N ASN A 568 -22.39 -15.37 -21.95
CA ASN A 568 -22.34 -16.69 -22.60
C ASN A 568 -21.67 -16.69 -23.98
N LYS A 569 -20.64 -15.82 -24.17
CA LYS A 569 -19.89 -15.64 -25.41
C LYS A 569 -18.48 -16.22 -25.32
N LYS A 570 -17.89 -16.53 -26.46
CA LYS A 570 -16.45 -16.69 -26.61
C LYS A 570 -15.85 -15.31 -26.84
N VAL A 571 -14.99 -14.84 -25.95
CA VAL A 571 -14.43 -13.49 -26.00
C VAL A 571 -12.91 -13.55 -26.09
N ALA A 572 -12.36 -12.93 -27.14
CA ALA A 572 -10.92 -12.72 -27.25
C ALA A 572 -10.55 -11.35 -26.65
N VAL A 573 -9.75 -11.35 -25.59
CA VAL A 573 -9.21 -10.12 -25.00
C VAL A 573 -7.78 -9.88 -25.49
N ILE A 574 -7.57 -8.76 -26.17
CA ILE A 574 -6.29 -8.42 -26.80
C ILE A 574 -5.50 -7.47 -25.89
N GLY A 575 -4.42 -7.99 -25.33
CA GLY A 575 -3.57 -7.30 -24.34
C GLY A 575 -3.86 -7.76 -22.92
N SER A 576 -2.80 -8.20 -22.24
CA SER A 576 -2.85 -8.76 -20.89
C SER A 576 -2.41 -7.77 -19.81
N GLY A 577 -2.34 -6.46 -20.08
CA GLY A 577 -2.11 -5.48 -19.00
C GLY A 577 -3.13 -5.64 -17.88
N MET A 578 -2.89 -5.06 -16.70
CA MET A 578 -3.80 -5.25 -15.54
C MET A 578 -5.27 -4.98 -15.89
N THR A 579 -5.56 -3.93 -16.69
CA THR A 579 -6.93 -3.66 -17.14
C THR A 579 -7.51 -4.81 -17.97
N GLY A 580 -6.69 -5.44 -18.81
CA GLY A 580 -7.13 -6.61 -19.61
C GLY A 580 -7.44 -7.82 -18.73
N LEU A 581 -6.61 -8.11 -17.73
CA LEU A 581 -6.85 -9.18 -16.76
C LEU A 581 -8.12 -8.92 -15.95
N GLU A 582 -8.26 -7.71 -15.37
CA GLU A 582 -9.40 -7.32 -14.56
C GLU A 582 -10.72 -7.29 -15.36
N THR A 583 -10.67 -6.83 -16.62
CA THR A 583 -11.83 -6.92 -17.52
C THR A 583 -12.17 -8.39 -17.83
N SER A 584 -11.15 -9.24 -17.96
CA SER A 584 -11.38 -10.68 -18.17
C SER A 584 -12.02 -11.36 -16.96
N GLU A 585 -11.68 -10.95 -15.73
CA GLU A 585 -12.38 -11.42 -14.51
C GLU A 585 -13.89 -11.07 -14.59
N LEU A 586 -14.23 -9.82 -14.94
CA LEU A 586 -15.63 -9.40 -15.10
C LEU A 586 -16.36 -10.18 -16.21
N LEU A 587 -15.68 -10.43 -17.33
CA LEU A 587 -16.24 -11.22 -18.42
C LEU A 587 -16.49 -12.69 -18.01
N CYS A 588 -15.56 -13.28 -17.24
CA CYS A 588 -15.72 -14.64 -16.73
C CYS A 588 -16.91 -14.74 -15.74
N GLU A 589 -17.12 -13.75 -14.87
CA GLU A 589 -18.28 -13.72 -13.96
C GLU A 589 -19.63 -13.67 -14.71
N ASN A 590 -19.64 -13.08 -15.93
CA ASN A 590 -20.80 -13.06 -16.82
C ASN A 590 -20.87 -14.33 -17.73
N ASN A 591 -20.26 -15.43 -17.30
CA ASN A 591 -20.25 -16.72 -17.97
C ASN A 591 -19.64 -16.72 -19.39
N ASN A 592 -18.77 -15.78 -19.72
CA ASN A 592 -18.04 -15.79 -20.99
C ASN A 592 -16.84 -16.74 -20.92
N LYS A 593 -16.51 -17.36 -22.07
CA LYS A 593 -15.26 -18.12 -22.25
C LYS A 593 -14.21 -17.18 -22.80
N VAL A 594 -13.21 -16.86 -21.97
CA VAL A 594 -12.23 -15.83 -22.28
C VAL A 594 -10.92 -16.45 -22.78
N THR A 595 -10.39 -15.90 -23.88
CA THR A 595 -9.01 -16.13 -24.36
C THR A 595 -8.25 -14.82 -24.32
N ILE A 596 -7.18 -14.73 -23.54
CA ILE A 596 -6.31 -13.56 -23.45
C ILE A 596 -5.12 -13.73 -24.39
N ILE A 597 -4.98 -12.80 -25.31
CA ILE A 597 -3.95 -12.78 -26.35
C ILE A 597 -2.95 -11.66 -26.05
N GLU A 598 -1.67 -12.05 -25.89
CA GLU A 598 -0.59 -11.11 -25.51
C GLU A 598 0.58 -11.22 -26.46
N MET A 599 1.02 -10.08 -27.00
CA MET A 599 2.15 -10.05 -27.94
C MET A 599 3.52 -10.26 -27.27
N ALA A 600 3.65 -9.91 -25.99
CA ALA A 600 4.83 -10.17 -25.20
C ALA A 600 4.97 -11.67 -24.86
N ASP A 601 6.14 -12.10 -24.46
CA ASP A 601 6.42 -13.50 -24.11
C ASP A 601 5.89 -13.92 -22.72
N LYS A 602 5.39 -12.96 -21.95
CA LYS A 602 4.78 -13.15 -20.61
C LYS A 602 3.44 -12.45 -20.55
N ILE A 603 2.53 -13.03 -19.77
CA ILE A 603 1.27 -12.37 -19.41
C ILE A 603 1.55 -11.21 -18.45
N ALA A 604 0.87 -10.10 -18.65
CA ALA A 604 0.97 -8.86 -17.86
C ALA A 604 2.41 -8.38 -17.58
N PRO A 605 3.22 -8.16 -18.61
CA PRO A 605 4.60 -7.73 -18.42
C PRO A 605 4.65 -6.39 -17.66
N GLY A 606 5.46 -6.37 -16.58
CA GLY A 606 5.62 -5.18 -15.74
C GLY A 606 4.53 -4.95 -14.70
N ALA A 607 3.55 -5.85 -14.58
CA ALA A 607 2.60 -5.82 -13.47
C ALA A 607 3.27 -6.22 -12.15
N TRP A 608 2.78 -5.64 -11.05
CA TRP A 608 3.27 -5.95 -9.72
C TRP A 608 2.85 -7.38 -9.31
N PHE A 609 3.79 -8.17 -8.76
CA PHE A 609 3.60 -9.60 -8.51
C PHE A 609 2.36 -9.92 -7.66
N GLN A 610 2.06 -9.13 -6.62
CA GLN A 610 0.89 -9.35 -5.75
C GLN A 610 -0.44 -9.26 -6.51
N GLN A 611 -0.51 -8.40 -7.52
CA GLN A 611 -1.70 -8.29 -8.37
C GLN A 611 -1.84 -9.50 -9.28
N LEU A 612 -0.72 -10.04 -9.77
CA LEU A 612 -0.72 -11.27 -10.57
C LEU A 612 -1.08 -12.49 -9.72
N ASP A 613 -0.52 -12.62 -8.53
CA ASP A 613 -0.83 -13.70 -7.58
C ASP A 613 -2.30 -13.69 -7.13
N ASP A 614 -2.99 -12.56 -7.27
CA ASP A 614 -4.43 -12.44 -7.04
C ASP A 614 -5.27 -12.76 -8.28
N ALA A 615 -4.93 -12.20 -9.45
CA ALA A 615 -5.75 -12.28 -10.66
C ALA A 615 -5.59 -13.62 -11.43
N LEU A 616 -4.34 -14.10 -11.63
CA LEU A 616 -4.10 -15.26 -12.48
C LEU A 616 -4.77 -16.54 -11.97
N PRO A 617 -4.70 -16.90 -10.66
CA PRO A 617 -5.37 -18.10 -10.18
C PRO A 617 -6.91 -18.07 -10.35
N LYS A 618 -7.54 -16.89 -10.28
CA LYS A 618 -8.97 -16.72 -10.50
C LYS A 618 -9.33 -16.97 -11.96
N LEU A 619 -8.57 -16.39 -12.89
CA LEU A 619 -8.75 -16.57 -14.32
C LEU A 619 -8.49 -18.01 -14.76
N GLU A 620 -7.44 -18.66 -14.24
CA GLU A 620 -7.16 -20.08 -14.48
C GLU A 620 -8.32 -20.98 -14.00
N LYS A 621 -8.83 -20.73 -12.80
CA LYS A 621 -9.99 -21.44 -12.25
C LYS A 621 -11.26 -21.24 -13.08
N ALA A 622 -11.43 -20.06 -13.69
CA ALA A 622 -12.52 -19.76 -14.61
C ALA A 622 -12.36 -20.41 -16.00
N GLY A 623 -11.23 -21.07 -16.26
CA GLY A 623 -10.94 -21.72 -17.53
C GLY A 623 -10.45 -20.78 -18.63
N THR A 624 -9.90 -19.62 -18.27
CA THR A 624 -9.31 -18.66 -19.21
C THR A 624 -8.11 -19.28 -19.94
N VAL A 625 -8.06 -19.11 -21.25
CA VAL A 625 -6.92 -19.50 -22.07
C VAL A 625 -5.96 -18.33 -22.22
N PHE A 626 -4.67 -18.56 -21.92
CA PHE A 626 -3.63 -17.55 -22.09
C PHE A 626 -2.77 -17.85 -23.31
N MET A 627 -2.61 -16.88 -24.20
CA MET A 627 -1.81 -16.96 -25.42
C MET A 627 -0.73 -15.88 -25.45
N PRO A 628 0.40 -16.06 -24.71
CA PRO A 628 1.55 -15.17 -24.82
C PRO A 628 2.26 -15.35 -26.16
N SER A 629 3.14 -14.43 -26.50
CA SER A 629 3.86 -14.39 -27.80
C SER A 629 2.92 -14.41 -29.01
N SER A 630 1.71 -13.84 -28.88
CA SER A 630 0.66 -13.87 -29.92
C SER A 630 0.19 -12.46 -30.25
N LYS A 631 0.46 -12.01 -31.48
CA LYS A 631 0.10 -10.68 -31.98
C LYS A 631 -1.19 -10.76 -32.80
N LEU A 632 -2.16 -9.90 -32.48
CA LEU A 632 -3.36 -9.73 -33.30
C LEU A 632 -3.00 -9.23 -34.70
N MET A 633 -3.49 -9.93 -35.74
CA MET A 633 -3.30 -9.59 -37.14
C MET A 633 -4.60 -9.07 -37.75
N GLU A 634 -5.70 -9.77 -37.52
CA GLU A 634 -7.01 -9.45 -38.10
C GLU A 634 -8.16 -9.86 -37.19
N ILE A 635 -9.25 -9.11 -37.24
CA ILE A 635 -10.55 -9.44 -36.63
C ILE A 635 -11.53 -9.81 -37.75
N THR A 636 -12.13 -10.99 -37.67
CA THR A 636 -13.15 -11.50 -38.55
C THR A 636 -14.50 -11.65 -37.82
N GLU A 637 -15.57 -12.01 -38.53
CA GLU A 637 -16.89 -12.25 -37.91
C GLU A 637 -16.88 -13.39 -36.88
N ASN A 638 -16.00 -14.40 -37.07
CA ASN A 638 -15.99 -15.64 -36.26
C ASN A 638 -14.79 -15.73 -35.31
N GLY A 639 -13.96 -14.70 -35.20
CA GLY A 639 -12.79 -14.72 -34.34
C GLY A 639 -11.63 -13.85 -34.81
N VAL A 640 -10.43 -14.20 -34.38
CA VAL A 640 -9.23 -13.43 -34.67
C VAL A 640 -8.11 -14.29 -35.28
N THR A 641 -7.38 -13.72 -36.22
CA THR A 641 -6.10 -14.29 -36.68
C THR A 641 -4.97 -13.71 -35.86
N VAL A 642 -4.14 -14.56 -35.29
CA VAL A 642 -2.96 -14.17 -34.51
C VAL A 642 -1.69 -14.74 -35.12
N GLU A 643 -0.58 -14.01 -34.99
CA GLU A 643 0.76 -14.44 -35.39
C GLU A 643 1.62 -14.67 -34.16
N ASN A 644 2.22 -15.83 -34.02
CA ASN A 644 3.21 -16.07 -32.98
C ASN A 644 4.44 -15.17 -33.22
N THR A 645 4.80 -14.33 -32.27
CA THR A 645 5.87 -13.31 -32.42
C THR A 645 7.25 -13.90 -32.60
N LYS A 646 7.47 -15.16 -32.18
CA LYS A 646 8.76 -15.89 -32.28
C LYS A 646 8.83 -16.73 -33.54
N THR A 647 7.84 -17.53 -33.83
CA THR A 647 7.83 -18.51 -34.94
C THR A 647 7.25 -17.97 -36.24
N LYS A 648 6.55 -16.86 -36.21
CA LYS A 648 5.80 -16.23 -37.32
C LYS A 648 4.66 -17.09 -37.89
N VAL A 649 4.31 -18.16 -37.20
CA VAL A 649 3.19 -19.02 -37.59
C VAL A 649 1.89 -18.31 -37.21
N GLN A 650 0.96 -18.27 -38.15
CA GLN A 650 -0.38 -17.75 -37.92
C GLN A 650 -1.32 -18.85 -37.46
N SER A 651 -2.24 -18.52 -36.58
CA SER A 651 -3.31 -19.38 -36.10
C SER A 651 -4.61 -18.58 -35.96
N PHE A 652 -5.73 -19.30 -36.00
CA PHE A 652 -7.05 -18.73 -35.79
C PHE A 652 -7.56 -19.06 -34.40
N VAL A 653 -8.15 -18.05 -33.74
CA VAL A 653 -8.79 -18.17 -32.44
C VAL A 653 -10.28 -17.85 -32.62
N ASP A 654 -11.12 -18.83 -32.36
CA ASP A 654 -12.57 -18.72 -32.41
C ASP A 654 -13.11 -17.77 -31.32
N ALA A 655 -13.83 -16.75 -31.68
CA ALA A 655 -14.41 -15.76 -30.77
C ALA A 655 -15.65 -15.10 -31.37
N ASP A 656 -16.70 -14.98 -30.56
CA ASP A 656 -17.92 -14.24 -30.93
C ASP A 656 -17.70 -12.72 -30.83
N TYR A 657 -16.80 -12.31 -29.92
CA TYR A 657 -16.52 -10.88 -29.68
C TYR A 657 -15.05 -10.64 -29.32
N VAL A 658 -14.57 -9.45 -29.62
CA VAL A 658 -13.16 -9.06 -29.38
C VAL A 658 -13.10 -7.80 -28.52
N VAL A 659 -12.38 -7.86 -27.42
CA VAL A 659 -12.20 -6.74 -26.49
C VAL A 659 -10.73 -6.29 -26.52
N LEU A 660 -10.49 -5.04 -26.88
CA LEU A 660 -9.13 -4.49 -27.01
C LEU A 660 -8.70 -3.79 -25.72
N SER A 661 -7.61 -4.27 -25.13
CA SER A 661 -6.90 -3.71 -23.98
C SER A 661 -5.51 -3.23 -24.39
N LEU A 662 -5.45 -2.35 -25.38
CA LEU A 662 -4.19 -1.89 -25.98
C LEU A 662 -3.58 -0.68 -25.29
N GLY A 663 -4.10 -0.32 -24.12
CA GLY A 663 -3.68 0.84 -23.34
C GLY A 663 -4.46 2.12 -23.69
N VAL A 664 -3.97 3.24 -23.17
CA VAL A 664 -4.61 4.55 -23.20
C VAL A 664 -3.60 5.56 -23.74
N ARG A 665 -4.04 6.50 -24.55
CA ARG A 665 -3.25 7.65 -25.02
C ARG A 665 -3.75 8.94 -24.36
N PRO A 666 -2.86 9.91 -24.06
CA PRO A 666 -3.24 11.21 -23.52
C PRO A 666 -4.29 11.93 -24.39
N ASP A 667 -5.26 12.58 -23.74
CA ASP A 667 -6.18 13.51 -24.37
C ASP A 667 -5.76 14.94 -24.03
N ASN A 668 -4.91 15.51 -24.89
CA ASN A 668 -4.38 16.87 -24.75
C ASN A 668 -4.87 17.83 -25.85
N MET A 669 -5.89 17.43 -26.62
CA MET A 669 -6.35 18.22 -27.78
C MET A 669 -6.74 19.64 -27.38
N LEU A 670 -7.45 19.82 -26.28
CA LEU A 670 -7.88 21.13 -25.81
C LEU A 670 -6.68 22.01 -25.40
N TYR A 671 -5.66 21.45 -24.83
CA TYR A 671 -4.41 22.16 -24.51
C TYR A 671 -3.70 22.63 -25.78
N GLU A 672 -3.56 21.77 -26.78
CA GLU A 672 -2.88 22.10 -28.04
C GLU A 672 -3.59 23.23 -28.80
N GLN A 673 -4.92 23.35 -28.70
CA GLN A 673 -5.71 24.43 -29.29
C GLN A 673 -5.54 25.78 -28.56
N LEU A 674 -5.17 25.75 -27.28
CA LEU A 674 -5.23 26.92 -26.40
C LEU A 674 -3.87 27.39 -25.86
N LYS A 675 -2.83 26.60 -25.96
CA LYS A 675 -1.50 26.89 -25.35
C LYS A 675 -0.90 28.25 -25.80
N ASP A 676 -1.22 28.71 -27.00
CA ASP A 676 -0.73 29.97 -27.53
C ASP A 676 -1.74 31.14 -27.32
N LYS A 677 -2.94 30.85 -26.78
CA LYS A 677 -4.02 31.81 -26.56
C LYS A 677 -4.29 32.11 -25.11
N VAL A 678 -4.08 31.11 -24.22
CA VAL A 678 -4.29 31.20 -22.77
C VAL A 678 -2.96 31.21 -22.05
N LYS A 679 -2.62 32.30 -21.37
CA LYS A 679 -1.30 32.53 -20.77
C LYS A 679 -0.91 31.49 -19.72
N ASN A 680 -1.83 31.15 -18.82
CA ASN A 680 -1.58 30.25 -17.70
C ASN A 680 -2.42 28.96 -17.89
N ILE A 681 -2.00 28.12 -18.83
CA ILE A 681 -2.65 26.84 -19.10
C ILE A 681 -1.70 25.68 -18.76
N TYR A 682 -2.18 24.66 -18.07
CA TYR A 682 -1.40 23.56 -17.59
C TYR A 682 -2.09 22.22 -17.88
N LEU A 683 -1.30 21.19 -18.16
CA LEU A 683 -1.75 19.80 -18.26
C LEU A 683 -1.44 19.05 -16.97
N VAL A 684 -2.35 18.16 -16.53
CA VAL A 684 -2.15 17.28 -15.37
C VAL A 684 -2.67 15.86 -15.63
N GLY A 685 -2.09 14.91 -14.92
CA GLY A 685 -2.51 13.50 -14.96
C GLY A 685 -2.31 12.87 -16.34
N ASP A 686 -3.24 12.00 -16.72
CA ASP A 686 -3.16 11.24 -17.97
C ASP A 686 -3.21 12.09 -19.24
N ALA A 687 -3.65 13.34 -19.15
CA ALA A 687 -3.56 14.30 -20.26
C ALA A 687 -2.10 14.66 -20.61
N VAL A 688 -1.17 14.51 -19.66
CA VAL A 688 0.29 14.63 -19.88
C VAL A 688 0.87 13.29 -20.34
N LYS A 689 0.68 12.29 -19.51
CA LYS A 689 1.19 10.94 -19.70
C LYS A 689 0.33 9.97 -18.91
N THR A 690 -0.15 8.93 -19.57
CA THR A 690 -0.94 7.90 -18.93
C THR A 690 -0.15 7.16 -17.84
N GLY A 691 -0.82 6.88 -16.73
CA GLY A 691 -0.18 6.29 -15.57
C GLY A 691 -1.17 5.71 -14.56
N ARG A 692 -0.73 5.65 -13.32
CA ARG A 692 -1.54 5.17 -12.19
C ARG A 692 -2.10 6.36 -11.38
N ILE A 693 -2.96 6.07 -10.40
CA ILE A 693 -3.47 7.07 -9.44
C ILE A 693 -2.32 7.93 -8.87
N ALA A 694 -1.21 7.30 -8.47
CA ALA A 694 -0.04 8.00 -7.92
C ALA A 694 0.56 9.03 -8.89
N ASN A 695 0.62 8.73 -10.19
CA ASN A 695 1.11 9.67 -11.20
C ASN A 695 0.16 10.86 -11.35
N ALA A 696 -1.15 10.60 -11.30
CA ALA A 696 -2.18 11.63 -11.40
C ALA A 696 -2.14 12.58 -10.19
N THR A 697 -2.08 12.04 -8.97
CA THR A 697 -2.02 12.84 -7.72
C THR A 697 -0.71 13.62 -7.61
N GLU A 698 0.42 13.03 -7.99
CA GLU A 698 1.73 13.71 -7.99
C GLU A 698 1.77 14.84 -9.02
N SER A 699 1.31 14.59 -10.26
CA SER A 699 1.22 15.61 -11.29
C SER A 699 0.38 16.81 -10.84
N ALA A 700 -0.78 16.53 -10.25
CA ALA A 700 -1.67 17.54 -9.70
C ALA A 700 -1.01 18.34 -8.56
N TYR A 701 -0.37 17.65 -7.61
CA TYR A 701 0.35 18.28 -6.50
C TYR A 701 1.43 19.24 -7.00
N GLN A 702 2.25 18.81 -7.95
CA GLN A 702 3.34 19.62 -8.52
C GLN A 702 2.84 20.92 -9.17
N ILE A 703 1.75 20.86 -9.94
CA ILE A 703 1.18 22.05 -10.59
C ILE A 703 0.43 22.92 -9.59
N ALA A 704 -0.44 22.32 -8.77
CA ALA A 704 -1.29 23.07 -7.85
C ALA A 704 -0.52 23.77 -6.73
N THR A 705 0.63 23.26 -6.31
CA THR A 705 1.48 23.92 -5.28
C THR A 705 2.36 25.02 -5.86
N LYS A 706 2.72 24.97 -7.15
CA LYS A 706 3.61 25.93 -7.82
C LYS A 706 2.89 27.07 -8.54
N LEU A 707 1.58 27.02 -8.70
CA LEU A 707 0.80 28.09 -9.30
C LEU A 707 0.93 29.35 -8.44
N ASN A 708 1.48 30.43 -9.03
CA ASN A 708 1.79 31.67 -8.30
C ASN A 708 0.62 32.65 -8.30
#